data_3149214df37dac81b998bf2585868790
#
_entry.id   3149214df37dac81b998bf2585868790
#
_cell.length_a   1.000
_cell.length_b   1.000
_cell.length_c   1.000
_cell.angle_alpha   90.00
_cell.angle_beta   90.00
_cell.angle_gamma   90.00
#
_symmetry.space_group_name_H-M   'P 1'
#
loop_
_entity.id
_entity.type
_entity.pdbx_description
1 polymer ?
#
loop_
_entity_poly.entity_id
_entity_poly.type
_entity_poly.pdbx_seq_one_letter_code
_entity_poly.pdbx_strand_id
1 'polypeptide(L)'
;MIFNNDTIKKELSGLLDTSRQARRHHLIFLLKIALAMFLILCFAGFAIGIGFVRGAIDAAPSLDILDVQPQGYASQIYDADGNLMQTLVMEGSNREEVCFDQLPDDLVNAFIAIEDSRFYEHNGIDLKGILRAAYVGITSGRFSEGASTITQQLIKNNVLQGGYETSMADKLRRKIQEQFLAVKLEDQLDSKETILEYYLNTINLGGNCLGVQTAAHRYFGKNVWELTLSECTVLAATTSNPSRYSPLTHPKENAVRRKIVLEKMYEQNFITYDQKNDALDDDVYSRIQTVDNATSGSTVFSYFTDAVYNQVCDDLQSKLGYSASQSYKLLYSGGLQIYSTMDPSIQAIVDEEINNADNYISSTGSRLLEYSLNYALTVCHADGSESTYTENDLISYFQSEKKQATFANIYASKEDIYRSVREFKASLLISGDSVTNETITPILEPQESVVVMNQSNGHVAAISGGRGEKEGSLTLNRALHCHRQPGSASMIISTFAPAIDSCGATLASTYYDAPYSSGNQQVLNWWGNPYLGYNNIRQAITYSMNVIGARCLTSLVSDSTAYDYLELFGLGDASGQEISFSLANTNSSYTVTNEMLTAAFASIANDGIYQKPTYYTKVLDRQGNILLESVPSQTRIIKSSSAALLTSAMEDVISSDSSYYYQYGITPTGKLCQVDSMTLAGKSGTTTSGSDVWFIGYSPYYTCGIWSGYDDSKVLSTGTEYHKTIWQKIMARIHTDLDNKDFVFTDELESAKICSKSGLLAVDGVCNSSSSNACVYTEYFAPGTAPTSYCDRHYALRICTESGKSATKYCPDDSVVQRVYLHIDDSDLSSGTTTDSDYLAPSNLQSCDIHTVDSTR
;
A
#
# COMPACT_ATOMS: atom_id res chain seq x y z
N MET A 1 97.02 -38.61 41.62
CA MET A 1 96.22 -39.15 40.48
C MET A 1 96.56 -38.30 39.26
N ILE A 2 97.34 -38.88 38.29
CA ILE A 2 97.65 -38.20 37.05
C ILE A 2 96.48 -38.45 36.10
N PHE A 3 95.65 -37.46 35.88
CA PHE A 3 94.62 -37.60 34.85
C PHE A 3 95.24 -37.56 33.45
N ASN A 4 95.16 -38.71 32.76
CA ASN A 4 95.71 -38.81 31.42
C ASN A 4 94.74 -38.08 30.44
N ASN A 5 95.32 -37.10 29.70
CA ASN A 5 94.54 -36.30 28.73
C ASN A 5 93.75 -37.10 27.70
N ASP A 6 94.19 -38.34 27.41
CA ASP A 6 93.45 -39.19 26.44
C ASP A 6 92.18 -39.85 27.00
N THR A 7 92.12 -40.07 28.35
CA THR A 7 90.90 -40.58 29.01
C THR A 7 89.86 -39.46 29.13
N ILE A 8 90.25 -38.20 29.34
CA ILE A 8 89.35 -37.00 29.42
C ILE A 8 88.79 -36.78 27.99
N LYS A 9 89.57 -36.84 26.92
CA LYS A 9 89.16 -36.70 25.56
C LYS A 9 88.11 -37.76 25.14
N LYS A 10 88.33 -39.05 25.60
CA LYS A 10 87.46 -40.16 25.29
C LYS A 10 86.06 -40.03 26.03
N GLU A 11 86.10 -39.57 27.29
CA GLU A 11 84.87 -39.31 28.04
C GLU A 11 84.07 -38.08 27.47
N LEU A 12 84.86 -36.98 27.11
CA LEU A 12 84.26 -35.83 26.48
C LEU A 12 83.60 -36.14 25.10
N SER A 13 84.27 -36.98 24.31
CA SER A 13 83.74 -37.41 23.03
C SER A 13 82.50 -38.31 23.20
N GLY A 14 82.48 -39.19 24.22
CA GLY A 14 81.29 -39.97 24.54
C GLY A 14 80.12 -39.12 25.02
N LEU A 15 80.40 -38.10 25.83
CA LEU A 15 79.38 -37.13 26.26
C LEU A 15 78.84 -36.24 25.08
N LEU A 16 79.73 -35.89 24.15
CA LEU A 16 79.31 -35.16 22.94
C LEU A 16 78.55 -36.01 21.99
N ASP A 17 78.85 -37.31 21.86
CA ASP A 17 78.09 -38.30 21.02
C ASP A 17 76.69 -38.54 21.63
N THR A 18 76.64 -38.76 22.96
CA THR A 18 75.32 -38.89 23.64
C THR A 18 74.44 -37.61 23.52
N SER A 19 75.11 -36.45 23.62
CA SER A 19 74.34 -35.17 23.42
C SER A 19 73.94 -34.96 22.00
N ARG A 20 74.70 -35.43 20.99
CA ARG A 20 74.28 -35.43 19.55
C ARG A 20 73.15 -36.40 19.28
N GLN A 21 73.20 -37.58 19.87
CA GLN A 21 72.05 -38.54 19.76
C GLN A 21 70.79 -38.03 20.45
N ALA A 22 70.90 -37.42 21.64
CA ALA A 22 69.76 -36.81 22.34
C ALA A 22 69.19 -35.65 21.52
N ARG A 23 70.00 -34.76 20.91
CA ARG A 23 69.54 -33.72 20.00
C ARG A 23 68.82 -34.26 18.75
N ARG A 24 69.31 -35.36 18.16
CA ARG A 24 68.69 -36.04 17.03
C ARG A 24 67.29 -36.62 17.45
N HIS A 25 67.22 -37.28 18.59
CA HIS A 25 65.94 -37.79 19.10
C HIS A 25 64.96 -36.70 19.40
N HIS A 26 65.36 -35.56 20.00
CA HIS A 26 64.53 -34.42 20.18
C HIS A 26 64.06 -33.77 18.87
N LEU A 27 64.94 -33.65 17.87
CA LEU A 27 64.62 -33.13 16.57
C LEU A 27 63.59 -34.05 15.84
N ILE A 28 63.82 -35.39 15.88
CA ILE A 28 62.88 -36.37 15.29
C ILE A 28 61.49 -36.34 16.03
N PHE A 29 61.53 -36.15 17.37
CA PHE A 29 60.30 -36.00 18.16
C PHE A 29 59.53 -34.75 17.82
N LEU A 30 60.19 -33.57 17.73
CA LEU A 30 59.59 -32.33 17.28
C LEU A 30 59.05 -32.42 15.85
N LEU A 31 59.78 -33.09 14.92
CA LEU A 31 59.29 -33.34 13.55
C LEU A 31 58.04 -34.22 13.53
N LYS A 32 57.96 -35.28 14.38
CA LYS A 32 56.75 -36.09 14.53
C LYS A 32 55.57 -35.31 15.08
N ILE A 33 55.82 -34.42 16.08
CA ILE A 33 54.75 -33.52 16.59
C ILE A 33 54.31 -32.52 15.51
N ALA A 34 55.21 -31.91 14.77
CA ALA A 34 54.90 -31.00 13.70
C ALA A 34 54.10 -31.72 12.56
N LEU A 35 54.49 -32.92 12.21
CA LEU A 35 53.75 -33.75 11.23
C LEU A 35 52.35 -34.12 11.77
N ALA A 36 52.23 -34.52 13.03
CA ALA A 36 50.95 -34.82 13.66
C ALA A 36 50.03 -33.60 13.70
N MET A 37 50.59 -32.43 14.10
CA MET A 37 49.81 -31.16 14.06
C MET A 37 49.40 -30.78 12.64
N PHE A 38 50.30 -30.96 11.65
CA PHE A 38 49.95 -30.73 10.24
C PHE A 38 48.83 -31.65 9.77
N LEU A 39 48.86 -32.93 10.11
CA LEU A 39 47.83 -33.90 9.79
C LEU A 39 46.48 -33.53 10.48
N ILE A 40 46.53 -33.13 11.76
CA ILE A 40 45.35 -32.68 12.49
C ILE A 40 44.75 -31.45 11.80
N LEU A 41 45.57 -30.44 11.43
CA LEU A 41 45.11 -29.24 10.71
C LEU A 41 44.53 -29.59 9.33
N CYS A 42 45.13 -30.57 8.59
CA CYS A 42 44.58 -31.05 7.34
C CYS A 42 43.23 -31.76 7.53
N PHE A 43 43.08 -32.59 8.57
CA PHE A 43 41.82 -33.26 8.91
C PHE A 43 40.75 -32.24 9.36
N ALA A 44 41.09 -31.24 10.17
CA ALA A 44 40.20 -30.16 10.59
C ALA A 44 39.75 -29.34 9.37
N GLY A 45 40.67 -28.95 8.50
CA GLY A 45 40.38 -28.24 7.27
C GLY A 45 39.43 -29.03 6.33
N PHE A 46 39.69 -30.34 6.22
CA PHE A 46 38.84 -31.24 5.44
C PHE A 46 37.42 -31.39 6.04
N ALA A 47 37.32 -31.52 7.37
CA ALA A 47 36.03 -31.59 8.06
C ALA A 47 35.23 -30.29 7.93
N ILE A 48 35.90 -29.11 8.04
CA ILE A 48 35.31 -27.82 7.80
C ILE A 48 34.80 -27.68 6.36
N GLY A 49 35.63 -28.16 5.38
CA GLY A 49 35.27 -28.18 3.96
C GLY A 49 34.02 -29.02 3.69
N ILE A 50 33.94 -30.24 4.23
CA ILE A 50 32.75 -31.11 4.10
C ILE A 50 31.52 -30.44 4.76
N GLY A 51 31.69 -29.85 5.96
CA GLY A 51 30.61 -29.13 6.65
C GLY A 51 30.09 -27.96 5.84
N PHE A 52 30.98 -27.21 5.21
CA PHE A 52 30.60 -26.07 4.34
C PHE A 52 29.85 -26.56 3.08
N VAL A 53 30.35 -27.61 2.40
CA VAL A 53 29.68 -28.18 1.22
C VAL A 53 28.29 -28.71 1.58
N ARG A 54 28.17 -29.47 2.68
CA ARG A 54 26.88 -29.98 3.14
C ARG A 54 25.92 -28.86 3.51
N GLY A 55 26.36 -27.86 4.26
CA GLY A 55 25.58 -26.68 4.60
C GLY A 55 25.15 -25.87 3.38
N ALA A 56 25.96 -25.81 2.33
CA ALA A 56 25.59 -25.18 1.07
C ALA A 56 24.51 -25.96 0.33
N ILE A 57 24.58 -27.30 0.32
CA ILE A 57 23.59 -28.19 -0.29
C ILE A 57 22.27 -28.18 0.50
N ASP A 58 22.33 -28.26 1.82
CA ASP A 58 21.14 -28.24 2.70
C ASP A 58 20.40 -26.90 2.63
N ALA A 59 21.11 -25.81 2.30
CA ALA A 59 20.55 -24.48 2.08
C ALA A 59 20.18 -24.20 0.62
N ALA A 60 20.29 -25.18 -0.29
CA ALA A 60 19.86 -25.01 -1.67
C ALA A 60 18.32 -24.99 -1.74
N PRO A 61 17.72 -24.13 -2.57
CA PRO A 61 16.27 -24.12 -2.77
C PRO A 61 15.80 -25.48 -3.30
N SER A 62 14.53 -25.82 -3.03
CA SER A 62 13.88 -26.95 -3.68
C SER A 62 13.83 -26.67 -5.18
N LEU A 63 14.27 -27.65 -5.98
CA LEU A 63 14.18 -27.54 -7.43
C LEU A 63 12.77 -27.96 -7.87
N ASP A 64 11.99 -27.00 -8.36
CA ASP A 64 10.79 -27.25 -9.14
C ASP A 64 11.12 -27.04 -10.63
N ILE A 65 10.60 -27.91 -11.50
CA ILE A 65 10.75 -27.76 -12.96
C ILE A 65 10.16 -26.41 -13.42
N LEU A 66 9.10 -25.94 -12.79
CA LEU A 66 8.50 -24.63 -13.03
C LEU A 66 9.48 -23.47 -12.80
N ASP A 67 10.42 -23.59 -11.86
CA ASP A 67 11.45 -22.57 -11.60
C ASP A 67 12.50 -22.47 -12.71
N VAL A 68 12.67 -23.55 -13.45
CA VAL A 68 13.71 -23.67 -14.49
C VAL A 68 13.16 -23.32 -15.88
N GLN A 69 11.87 -23.55 -16.10
CA GLN A 69 11.21 -23.21 -17.37
C GLN A 69 11.43 -21.73 -17.71
N PRO A 70 11.59 -21.40 -19.00
CA PRO A 70 11.58 -20.03 -19.43
C PRO A 70 10.28 -19.39 -18.96
N GLN A 71 10.35 -18.51 -17.98
CA GLN A 71 9.18 -17.76 -17.51
C GLN A 71 9.14 -16.49 -18.35
N GLY A 72 8.48 -16.56 -19.49
CA GLY A 72 8.42 -15.49 -20.49
C GLY A 72 7.01 -15.09 -20.92
N TYR A 73 6.00 -15.67 -20.27
CA TYR A 73 4.62 -15.29 -20.54
C TYR A 73 4.23 -14.12 -19.66
N ALA A 74 3.99 -12.99 -20.29
CA ALA A 74 3.44 -11.83 -19.60
C ALA A 74 2.11 -12.21 -18.94
N SER A 75 1.97 -11.94 -17.66
CA SER A 75 0.69 -12.13 -16.97
C SER A 75 -0.31 -11.06 -17.42
N GLN A 76 -1.58 -11.42 -17.41
CA GLN A 76 -2.66 -10.59 -17.87
C GLN A 76 -3.64 -10.33 -16.74
N ILE A 77 -4.06 -9.07 -16.59
CA ILE A 77 -5.09 -8.65 -15.66
C ILE A 77 -6.34 -8.31 -16.45
N TYR A 78 -7.44 -8.91 -16.07
CA TYR A 78 -8.76 -8.70 -16.65
C TYR A 78 -9.65 -7.93 -15.68
N ASP A 79 -10.55 -7.08 -16.20
CA ASP A 79 -11.57 -6.40 -15.42
C ASP A 79 -12.70 -7.37 -14.98
N ALA A 80 -13.69 -6.84 -14.28
CA ALA A 80 -14.83 -7.65 -13.81
C ALA A 80 -15.70 -8.21 -14.95
N ASP A 81 -15.68 -7.59 -16.12
CA ASP A 81 -16.38 -8.03 -17.33
C ASP A 81 -15.58 -9.05 -18.14
N GLY A 82 -14.31 -9.31 -17.78
CA GLY A 82 -13.41 -10.23 -18.45
C GLY A 82 -12.65 -9.63 -19.63
N ASN A 83 -12.63 -8.31 -19.79
CA ASN A 83 -11.82 -7.64 -20.79
C ASN A 83 -10.38 -7.48 -20.31
N LEU A 84 -9.43 -7.55 -21.22
CA LEU A 84 -8.02 -7.32 -20.89
C LEU A 84 -7.79 -5.88 -20.44
N MET A 85 -7.41 -5.70 -19.18
CA MET A 85 -7.13 -4.41 -18.55
C MET A 85 -5.66 -4.03 -18.68
N GLN A 86 -4.76 -4.97 -18.37
CA GLN A 86 -3.31 -4.73 -18.34
C GLN A 86 -2.54 -6.00 -18.63
N THR A 87 -1.43 -5.85 -19.36
CA THR A 87 -0.40 -6.89 -19.48
C THR A 87 0.79 -6.50 -18.60
N LEU A 88 1.19 -7.38 -17.70
CA LEU A 88 2.35 -7.15 -16.83
C LEU A 88 3.62 -7.53 -17.58
N VAL A 89 4.33 -6.54 -18.11
CA VAL A 89 5.61 -6.73 -18.81
C VAL A 89 6.72 -6.15 -17.94
N MET A 90 7.77 -6.93 -17.72
CA MET A 90 8.96 -6.44 -17.01
C MET A 90 9.66 -5.41 -17.89
N GLU A 91 10.00 -4.26 -17.34
CA GLU A 91 10.76 -3.24 -18.06
C GLU A 91 12.06 -3.86 -18.60
N GLY A 92 12.22 -3.90 -19.94
CA GLY A 92 13.36 -4.52 -20.61
C GLY A 92 13.24 -6.02 -20.94
N SER A 93 12.10 -6.67 -20.72
CA SER A 93 11.87 -8.07 -21.08
C SER A 93 10.94 -8.22 -22.28
N ASN A 94 11.39 -7.91 -23.46
CA ASN A 94 10.84 -8.49 -24.68
C ASN A 94 11.35 -9.93 -24.74
N ARG A 95 10.55 -10.93 -24.30
CA ARG A 95 10.89 -12.33 -24.44
C ARG A 95 9.88 -12.97 -25.37
N GLU A 96 10.37 -13.50 -26.47
CA GLU A 96 9.64 -14.34 -27.41
C GLU A 96 10.24 -15.75 -27.34
N GLU A 97 9.44 -16.73 -27.02
CA GLU A 97 9.90 -18.12 -26.89
C GLU A 97 9.79 -18.87 -28.21
N VAL A 98 10.73 -19.76 -28.41
CA VAL A 98 10.77 -20.69 -29.54
C VAL A 98 10.95 -22.11 -29.04
N CYS A 99 10.27 -23.05 -29.66
CA CYS A 99 10.48 -24.47 -29.42
C CYS A 99 11.82 -24.91 -30.00
N PHE A 100 12.40 -25.98 -29.45
CA PHE A 100 13.71 -26.48 -29.88
C PHE A 100 13.78 -26.79 -31.38
N ASP A 101 12.71 -27.35 -31.94
CA ASP A 101 12.62 -27.72 -33.37
C ASP A 101 12.58 -26.49 -34.33
N GLN A 102 12.39 -25.29 -33.81
CA GLN A 102 12.46 -24.02 -34.55
C GLN A 102 13.85 -23.40 -34.53
N LEU A 103 14.76 -23.91 -33.71
CA LEU A 103 16.13 -23.39 -33.58
C LEU A 103 17.03 -23.96 -34.69
N PRO A 104 17.75 -23.09 -35.44
CA PRO A 104 18.72 -23.55 -36.43
C PRO A 104 19.85 -24.35 -35.78
N ASP A 105 20.27 -25.43 -36.40
CA ASP A 105 21.44 -26.22 -35.94
C ASP A 105 22.69 -25.34 -35.77
N ASP A 106 22.92 -24.39 -36.65
CA ASP A 106 24.04 -23.46 -36.58
C ASP A 106 24.03 -22.62 -35.31
N LEU A 107 22.82 -22.21 -34.83
CA LEU A 107 22.67 -21.43 -33.60
C LEU A 107 22.96 -22.32 -32.38
N VAL A 108 22.33 -23.48 -32.31
CA VAL A 108 22.52 -24.43 -31.21
C VAL A 108 23.99 -24.81 -31.08
N ASN A 109 24.62 -25.16 -32.23
CA ASN A 109 26.03 -25.54 -32.28
C ASN A 109 26.97 -24.39 -31.90
N ALA A 110 26.66 -23.13 -32.25
CA ALA A 110 27.45 -21.97 -31.88
C ALA A 110 27.49 -21.77 -30.35
N PHE A 111 26.34 -21.90 -29.68
CA PHE A 111 26.27 -21.82 -28.22
C PHE A 111 26.98 -22.98 -27.52
N ILE A 112 26.78 -24.24 -28.00
CA ILE A 112 27.48 -25.40 -27.47
C ILE A 112 28.98 -25.23 -27.64
N ALA A 113 29.44 -24.83 -28.83
CA ALA A 113 30.86 -24.70 -29.13
C ALA A 113 31.61 -23.73 -28.22
N ILE A 114 30.97 -22.63 -27.83
CA ILE A 114 31.62 -21.58 -27.03
C ILE A 114 31.39 -21.73 -25.53
N GLU A 115 30.26 -22.25 -25.10
CA GLU A 115 29.87 -22.30 -23.69
C GLU A 115 30.12 -23.70 -23.06
N ASP A 116 29.80 -24.79 -23.79
CA ASP A 116 29.86 -26.13 -23.22
C ASP A 116 30.08 -27.24 -24.29
N SER A 117 31.29 -27.34 -24.75
CA SER A 117 31.66 -28.23 -25.88
C SER A 117 31.39 -29.74 -25.68
N ARG A 118 31.08 -30.16 -24.46
CA ARG A 118 30.73 -31.53 -24.10
C ARG A 118 29.36 -31.70 -23.50
N PHE A 119 28.44 -30.75 -23.81
CA PHE A 119 27.11 -30.69 -23.24
C PHE A 119 26.38 -32.05 -23.31
N TYR A 120 26.49 -32.78 -24.39
CA TYR A 120 25.84 -34.08 -24.56
C TYR A 120 26.59 -35.23 -23.86
N GLU A 121 27.83 -35.02 -23.32
CA GLU A 121 28.64 -36.06 -22.69
C GLU A 121 28.55 -36.14 -21.18
N HIS A 122 28.04 -35.14 -20.51
CA HIS A 122 27.97 -35.02 -19.03
C HIS A 122 26.56 -34.84 -18.50
N ASN A 123 26.35 -35.11 -17.21
CA ASN A 123 25.09 -34.95 -16.51
C ASN A 123 25.15 -33.70 -15.59
N GLY A 124 25.07 -32.51 -16.15
CA GLY A 124 25.03 -31.23 -15.44
C GLY A 124 26.40 -30.71 -14.98
N ILE A 125 27.42 -31.57 -14.81
CA ILE A 125 28.77 -31.18 -14.40
C ILE A 125 29.82 -31.76 -15.35
N ASP A 126 30.64 -30.90 -15.96
CA ASP A 126 31.77 -31.32 -16.76
C ASP A 126 33.06 -31.49 -15.91
N LEU A 127 33.25 -32.65 -15.32
CA LEU A 127 34.43 -32.91 -14.49
C LEU A 127 35.75 -32.79 -15.27
N LYS A 128 35.77 -33.18 -16.55
CA LYS A 128 36.96 -33.04 -17.42
C LYS A 128 37.31 -31.57 -17.63
N GLY A 129 36.30 -30.76 -17.85
CA GLY A 129 36.43 -29.28 -17.99
C GLY A 129 36.95 -28.62 -16.72
N ILE A 130 36.44 -28.99 -15.55
CA ILE A 130 36.90 -28.49 -14.25
C ILE A 130 38.37 -28.83 -14.03
N LEU A 131 38.77 -30.09 -14.27
CA LEU A 131 40.17 -30.50 -14.12
C LEU A 131 41.11 -29.78 -15.09
N ARG A 132 40.68 -29.59 -16.35
CA ARG A 132 41.44 -28.81 -17.35
C ARG A 132 41.61 -27.36 -16.92
N ALA A 133 40.51 -26.67 -16.52
CA ALA A 133 40.54 -25.27 -16.07
C ALA A 133 41.42 -25.11 -14.82
N ALA A 134 41.40 -26.07 -13.88
CA ALA A 134 42.25 -26.08 -12.72
C ALA A 134 43.74 -26.23 -13.09
N TYR A 135 44.07 -27.16 -14.01
CA TYR A 135 45.42 -27.34 -14.51
C TYR A 135 45.97 -26.08 -15.19
N VAL A 136 45.19 -25.50 -16.12
CA VAL A 136 45.57 -24.27 -16.80
C VAL A 136 45.71 -23.11 -15.81
N GLY A 137 44.80 -22.96 -14.85
CA GLY A 137 44.87 -21.94 -13.81
C GLY A 137 46.11 -22.03 -12.93
N ILE A 138 46.51 -23.24 -12.54
CA ILE A 138 47.72 -23.49 -11.74
C ILE A 138 48.99 -23.22 -12.54
N THR A 139 49.02 -23.69 -13.80
CA THR A 139 50.21 -23.59 -14.66
C THR A 139 50.43 -22.20 -15.24
N SER A 140 49.39 -21.48 -15.56
CA SER A 140 49.47 -20.10 -16.16
C SER A 140 49.39 -18.98 -15.10
N GLY A 141 49.05 -19.32 -13.87
CA GLY A 141 48.78 -18.32 -12.80
C GLY A 141 47.55 -17.46 -13.02
N ARG A 142 46.71 -17.80 -14.05
CA ARG A 142 45.46 -17.07 -14.38
C ARG A 142 44.33 -18.06 -14.59
N PHE A 143 43.25 -17.93 -13.80
CA PHE A 143 42.04 -18.71 -14.01
C PHE A 143 41.18 -18.04 -15.09
N SER A 144 41.59 -18.23 -16.37
CA SER A 144 40.97 -17.59 -17.52
C SER A 144 39.96 -18.45 -18.25
N GLU A 145 39.95 -19.78 -17.99
CA GLU A 145 38.99 -20.70 -18.61
C GLU A 145 37.74 -20.89 -17.76
N GLY A 146 36.55 -20.75 -18.36
CA GLY A 146 35.27 -21.09 -17.76
C GLY A 146 35.07 -22.61 -17.75
N ALA A 147 34.54 -23.12 -16.64
CA ALA A 147 34.18 -24.55 -16.50
C ALA A 147 32.72 -24.73 -16.07
N SER A 148 31.87 -23.72 -16.27
CA SER A 148 30.43 -23.79 -15.98
C SER A 148 29.72 -24.38 -17.19
N THR A 149 28.86 -25.39 -16.97
CA THR A 149 28.04 -25.99 -18.03
C THR A 149 26.83 -25.12 -18.36
N ILE A 150 26.17 -25.36 -19.51
CA ILE A 150 24.90 -24.72 -19.90
C ILE A 150 23.83 -24.94 -18.81
N THR A 151 23.75 -26.16 -18.28
CA THR A 151 22.80 -26.51 -17.21
C THR A 151 23.06 -25.70 -15.91
N GLN A 152 24.34 -25.53 -15.53
CA GLN A 152 24.71 -24.67 -14.40
C GLN A 152 24.35 -23.18 -14.63
N GLN A 153 24.54 -22.70 -15.86
CA GLN A 153 24.17 -21.33 -16.22
C GLN A 153 22.65 -21.14 -16.18
N LEU A 154 21.87 -22.11 -16.64
CA LEU A 154 20.42 -22.12 -16.56
C LEU A 154 19.94 -22.04 -15.10
N ILE A 155 20.49 -22.90 -14.21
CA ILE A 155 20.21 -22.87 -12.77
C ILE A 155 20.59 -21.52 -12.15
N LYS A 156 21.79 -21.01 -12.47
CA LYS A 156 22.24 -19.70 -11.98
C LYS A 156 21.25 -18.58 -12.33
N ASN A 157 20.81 -18.55 -13.59
CA ASN A 157 20.00 -17.45 -14.11
C ASN A 157 18.53 -17.54 -13.68
N ASN A 158 17.96 -18.74 -13.61
CA ASN A 158 16.53 -18.95 -13.39
C ASN A 158 16.17 -19.29 -11.94
N VAL A 159 17.01 -20.07 -11.24
CA VAL A 159 16.71 -20.56 -9.89
C VAL A 159 17.43 -19.76 -8.81
N LEU A 160 18.74 -19.53 -8.96
CA LEU A 160 19.56 -18.89 -7.92
C LEU A 160 19.66 -17.37 -8.09
N GLN A 161 19.34 -16.83 -9.26
CA GLN A 161 19.46 -15.40 -9.61
C GLN A 161 20.81 -14.81 -9.16
N GLY A 162 21.88 -15.58 -9.33
CA GLY A 162 23.21 -15.28 -8.82
C GLY A 162 24.03 -14.38 -9.75
N GLY A 163 25.04 -13.74 -9.19
CA GLY A 163 26.00 -12.89 -9.88
C GLY A 163 26.32 -11.57 -9.18
N TYR A 164 25.56 -11.28 -8.11
CA TYR A 164 25.67 -10.03 -7.33
C TYR A 164 26.40 -10.22 -5.99
N GLU A 165 26.94 -11.43 -5.72
CA GLU A 165 27.61 -11.72 -4.47
C GLU A 165 28.92 -10.93 -4.34
N THR A 166 29.09 -10.26 -3.22
CA THR A 166 30.29 -9.47 -2.88
C THR A 166 31.34 -10.31 -2.17
N SER A 167 30.93 -11.37 -1.41
CA SER A 167 31.85 -12.20 -0.65
C SER A 167 32.33 -13.44 -1.43
N MET A 168 33.57 -13.88 -1.21
CA MET A 168 34.10 -15.15 -1.78
C MET A 168 33.38 -16.39 -1.25
N ALA A 169 32.91 -16.34 0.00
CA ALA A 169 32.19 -17.45 0.61
C ALA A 169 30.82 -17.66 -0.05
N ASP A 170 30.08 -16.58 -0.34
CA ASP A 170 28.79 -16.66 -1.01
C ASP A 170 28.93 -17.10 -2.47
N LYS A 171 29.97 -16.63 -3.18
CA LYS A 171 30.31 -17.11 -4.53
C LYS A 171 30.58 -18.60 -4.54
N LEU A 172 31.32 -19.12 -3.55
CA LEU A 172 31.60 -20.54 -3.44
C LEU A 172 30.35 -21.34 -3.06
N ARG A 173 29.57 -20.85 -2.12
CA ARG A 173 28.26 -21.47 -1.76
C ARG A 173 27.39 -21.61 -2.99
N ARG A 174 27.16 -20.52 -3.73
CA ARG A 174 26.36 -20.53 -4.96
C ARG A 174 26.92 -21.54 -5.98
N LYS A 175 28.24 -21.59 -6.19
CA LYS A 175 28.82 -22.55 -7.13
C LYS A 175 28.56 -24.00 -6.74
N ILE A 176 28.55 -24.33 -5.46
CA ILE A 176 28.21 -25.67 -4.97
C ILE A 176 26.70 -25.95 -5.24
N GLN A 177 25.85 -24.96 -4.97
CA GLN A 177 24.41 -25.09 -5.24
C GLN A 177 24.13 -25.24 -6.73
N GLU A 178 24.79 -24.46 -7.63
CA GLU A 178 24.68 -24.60 -9.08
C GLU A 178 24.99 -26.02 -9.52
N GLN A 179 26.10 -26.61 -9.04
CA GLN A 179 26.51 -27.98 -9.40
C GLN A 179 25.51 -29.04 -8.91
N PHE A 180 25.07 -28.90 -7.65
CA PHE A 180 24.11 -29.84 -7.06
C PHE A 180 22.75 -29.80 -7.79
N LEU A 181 22.22 -28.59 -8.02
CA LEU A 181 20.94 -28.41 -8.70
C LEU A 181 21.01 -28.80 -10.19
N ALA A 182 22.15 -28.56 -10.86
CA ALA A 182 22.33 -28.95 -12.27
C ALA A 182 22.25 -30.49 -12.47
N VAL A 183 22.86 -31.27 -11.58
CA VAL A 183 22.74 -32.72 -11.62
C VAL A 183 21.30 -33.15 -11.37
N LYS A 184 20.65 -32.54 -10.35
CA LYS A 184 19.26 -32.85 -10.02
C LYS A 184 18.31 -32.50 -11.17
N LEU A 185 18.57 -31.42 -11.90
CA LEU A 185 17.75 -30.99 -13.04
C LEU A 185 17.87 -31.97 -14.20
N GLU A 186 19.08 -32.43 -14.51
CA GLU A 186 19.29 -33.40 -15.59
C GLU A 186 18.75 -34.80 -15.25
N ASP A 187 18.64 -35.13 -13.95
CA ASP A 187 17.95 -36.34 -13.50
C ASP A 187 16.42 -36.24 -13.60
N GLN A 188 15.86 -35.01 -13.58
CA GLN A 188 14.43 -34.77 -13.66
C GLN A 188 13.93 -34.53 -15.09
N LEU A 189 14.77 -33.97 -15.96
CA LEU A 189 14.48 -33.72 -17.36
C LEU A 189 15.19 -34.77 -18.22
N ASP A 190 14.44 -35.67 -18.80
CA ASP A 190 14.97 -36.77 -19.63
C ASP A 190 15.54 -36.30 -21.00
N SER A 191 15.62 -34.99 -21.28
CA SER A 191 16.02 -34.45 -22.57
C SER A 191 17.01 -33.28 -22.43
N LYS A 192 18.16 -33.43 -23.09
CA LYS A 192 19.16 -32.37 -23.27
C LYS A 192 18.65 -31.22 -24.13
N GLU A 193 17.80 -31.51 -25.09
CA GLU A 193 17.17 -30.57 -26.00
C GLU A 193 16.26 -29.61 -25.20
N THR A 194 15.53 -30.10 -24.21
CA THR A 194 14.69 -29.28 -23.33
C THR A 194 15.54 -28.30 -22.49
N ILE A 195 16.70 -28.75 -22.02
CA ILE A 195 17.64 -27.87 -21.28
C ILE A 195 18.18 -26.77 -22.19
N LEU A 196 18.51 -27.08 -23.44
CA LEU A 196 18.96 -26.12 -24.44
C LEU A 196 17.85 -25.12 -24.79
N GLU A 197 16.64 -25.62 -25.03
CA GLU A 197 15.47 -24.79 -25.27
C GLU A 197 15.28 -23.76 -24.14
N TYR A 198 15.28 -24.21 -22.89
CA TYR A 198 15.16 -23.34 -21.73
C TYR A 198 16.32 -22.35 -21.61
N TYR A 199 17.54 -22.78 -21.85
CA TYR A 199 18.72 -21.93 -21.83
C TYR A 199 18.67 -20.84 -22.89
N LEU A 200 18.41 -21.22 -24.16
CA LEU A 200 18.38 -20.31 -25.30
C LEU A 200 17.20 -19.32 -25.24
N ASN A 201 16.12 -19.70 -24.57
CA ASN A 201 14.99 -18.79 -24.31
C ASN A 201 15.21 -17.88 -23.10
N THR A 202 16.25 -18.08 -22.26
CA THR A 202 16.44 -17.30 -21.02
C THR A 202 17.73 -16.50 -20.96
N ILE A 203 18.68 -16.78 -21.83
CA ILE A 203 20.00 -16.13 -21.79
C ILE A 203 19.91 -14.65 -22.13
N ASN A 204 20.62 -13.82 -21.35
CA ASN A 204 20.76 -12.39 -21.64
C ASN A 204 21.77 -12.17 -22.79
N LEU A 205 21.32 -11.56 -23.86
CA LEU A 205 22.10 -11.27 -25.06
C LEU A 205 22.34 -9.77 -25.29
N GLY A 206 22.25 -8.95 -24.24
CA GLY A 206 22.44 -7.51 -24.31
C GLY A 206 21.26 -6.76 -24.94
N GLY A 207 21.28 -5.42 -24.92
CA GLY A 207 20.22 -4.61 -25.50
C GLY A 207 18.81 -4.91 -24.98
N ASN A 208 18.71 -5.31 -23.71
CA ASN A 208 17.47 -5.78 -23.05
C ASN A 208 16.84 -7.03 -23.69
N CYS A 209 17.62 -7.83 -24.42
CA CYS A 209 17.14 -9.06 -25.05
C CYS A 209 17.37 -10.26 -24.15
N LEU A 210 16.30 -10.88 -23.70
CA LEU A 210 16.30 -12.17 -23.05
C LEU A 210 15.80 -13.23 -24.03
N GLY A 211 16.68 -14.22 -24.33
CA GLY A 211 16.43 -15.28 -25.31
C GLY A 211 16.82 -14.91 -26.73
N VAL A 212 17.02 -15.96 -27.53
CA VAL A 212 17.57 -15.86 -28.88
C VAL A 212 16.60 -15.28 -29.89
N GLN A 213 15.29 -15.53 -29.75
CA GLN A 213 14.27 -14.99 -30.67
C GLN A 213 14.20 -13.46 -30.55
N THR A 214 14.12 -12.97 -29.32
CA THR A 214 14.12 -11.52 -29.04
C THR A 214 15.39 -10.85 -29.56
N ALA A 215 16.55 -11.51 -29.38
CA ALA A 215 17.82 -11.01 -29.88
C ALA A 215 17.88 -11.03 -31.42
N ALA A 216 17.31 -12.04 -32.08
CA ALA A 216 17.21 -12.13 -33.54
C ALA A 216 16.34 -10.96 -34.10
N HIS A 217 15.20 -10.70 -33.49
CA HIS A 217 14.35 -9.57 -33.87
C HIS A 217 15.05 -8.24 -33.61
N ARG A 218 15.65 -8.05 -32.42
CA ARG A 218 16.30 -6.79 -32.02
C ARG A 218 17.49 -6.43 -32.90
N TYR A 219 18.35 -7.40 -33.23
CA TYR A 219 19.59 -7.14 -33.92
C TYR A 219 19.45 -7.25 -35.44
N PHE A 220 18.61 -8.14 -35.94
CA PHE A 220 18.53 -8.44 -37.38
C PHE A 220 17.13 -8.26 -37.97
N GLY A 221 16.09 -8.03 -37.17
CA GLY A 221 14.70 -7.91 -37.64
C GLY A 221 14.12 -9.21 -38.21
N LYS A 222 14.64 -10.36 -37.78
CA LYS A 222 14.33 -11.70 -38.30
C LYS A 222 13.86 -12.61 -37.20
N ASN A 223 13.09 -13.63 -37.58
CA ASN A 223 12.88 -14.78 -36.69
C ASN A 223 14.16 -15.61 -36.57
N VAL A 224 14.30 -16.32 -35.48
CA VAL A 224 15.51 -17.09 -35.18
C VAL A 224 15.81 -18.15 -36.22
N TRP A 225 14.79 -18.76 -36.83
CA TRP A 225 14.93 -19.78 -37.90
C TRP A 225 15.34 -19.21 -39.26
N GLU A 226 15.39 -17.87 -39.40
CA GLU A 226 15.83 -17.17 -40.59
C GLU A 226 17.31 -16.68 -40.52
N LEU A 227 17.94 -16.93 -39.35
CA LEU A 227 19.31 -16.47 -39.11
C LEU A 227 20.31 -17.28 -39.93
N THR A 228 21.30 -16.57 -40.52
CA THR A 228 22.46 -17.20 -41.16
C THR A 228 23.51 -17.64 -40.13
N LEU A 229 24.44 -18.53 -40.51
CA LEU A 229 25.57 -18.89 -39.66
C LEU A 229 26.31 -17.67 -39.09
N SER A 230 26.53 -16.66 -39.91
CA SER A 230 27.17 -15.40 -39.48
C SER A 230 26.41 -14.71 -38.36
N GLU A 231 25.07 -14.63 -38.46
CA GLU A 231 24.19 -13.97 -37.52
C GLU A 231 24.07 -14.83 -36.23
N CYS A 232 23.98 -16.14 -36.32
CA CYS A 232 24.01 -17.07 -35.19
C CYS A 232 25.26 -16.88 -34.31
N THR A 233 26.42 -16.73 -34.97
CA THR A 233 27.69 -16.56 -34.26
C THR A 233 27.86 -15.17 -33.62
N VAL A 234 27.19 -14.12 -34.09
CA VAL A 234 27.10 -12.82 -33.42
C VAL A 234 26.33 -12.94 -32.12
N LEU A 235 25.19 -13.65 -32.11
CA LEU A 235 24.41 -13.89 -30.90
C LEU A 235 25.22 -14.71 -29.87
N ALA A 236 25.84 -15.81 -30.29
CA ALA A 236 26.67 -16.63 -29.43
C ALA A 236 27.88 -15.87 -28.86
N ALA A 237 28.46 -14.93 -29.60
CA ALA A 237 29.56 -14.10 -29.13
C ALA A 237 29.19 -13.13 -28.01
N THR A 238 27.89 -12.85 -27.81
CA THR A 238 27.42 -11.89 -26.81
C THR A 238 27.36 -12.47 -25.40
N THR A 239 27.29 -13.80 -25.26
CA THR A 239 26.91 -14.53 -24.03
C THR A 239 27.72 -14.19 -22.77
N SER A 240 29.03 -14.25 -22.76
CA SER A 240 29.85 -14.23 -21.54
C SER A 240 29.88 -12.86 -20.82
N ASN A 241 29.67 -11.79 -21.56
CA ASN A 241 29.55 -10.43 -21.03
C ASN A 241 28.74 -9.55 -22.00
N PRO A 242 27.39 -9.56 -21.88
CA PRO A 242 26.51 -8.88 -22.81
C PRO A 242 26.78 -7.39 -23.00
N SER A 243 27.22 -6.70 -21.95
CA SER A 243 27.57 -5.28 -22.05
C SER A 243 28.85 -5.06 -22.84
N ARG A 244 29.89 -5.89 -22.64
CA ARG A 244 31.18 -5.76 -23.32
C ARG A 244 31.13 -6.24 -24.77
N TYR A 245 30.34 -7.26 -25.05
CA TYR A 245 30.23 -7.87 -26.36
C TYR A 245 28.92 -7.55 -27.07
N SER A 246 28.28 -6.45 -26.69
CA SER A 246 27.07 -5.99 -27.38
C SER A 246 27.37 -5.67 -28.85
N PRO A 247 26.65 -6.30 -29.80
CA PRO A 247 26.88 -6.00 -31.22
C PRO A 247 26.47 -4.58 -31.64
N LEU A 248 25.65 -3.91 -30.81
CA LEU A 248 25.22 -2.53 -31.01
C LEU A 248 26.27 -1.53 -30.55
N THR A 249 26.76 -1.65 -29.32
CA THR A 249 27.63 -0.65 -28.68
C THR A 249 29.10 -0.98 -28.81
N HIS A 250 29.44 -2.28 -28.94
CA HIS A 250 30.82 -2.79 -29.00
C HIS A 250 31.01 -3.82 -30.14
N PRO A 251 30.71 -3.43 -31.44
CA PRO A 251 30.74 -4.37 -32.55
C PRO A 251 32.15 -4.96 -32.82
N LYS A 252 33.21 -4.19 -32.53
CA LYS A 252 34.61 -4.67 -32.72
C LYS A 252 34.97 -5.78 -31.71
N GLU A 253 34.59 -5.62 -30.48
CA GLU A 253 34.81 -6.60 -29.41
C GLU A 253 33.98 -7.86 -29.67
N ASN A 254 32.73 -7.70 -30.14
CA ASN A 254 31.89 -8.82 -30.56
C ASN A 254 32.54 -9.56 -31.74
N ALA A 255 33.06 -8.84 -32.79
CA ALA A 255 33.72 -9.45 -33.95
C ALA A 255 34.95 -10.30 -33.56
N VAL A 256 35.78 -9.82 -32.61
CA VAL A 256 36.91 -10.58 -32.09
C VAL A 256 36.43 -11.87 -31.42
N ARG A 257 35.37 -11.80 -30.62
CA ARG A 257 34.81 -12.99 -29.94
C ARG A 257 34.10 -13.93 -30.93
N ARG A 258 33.38 -13.42 -31.90
CA ARG A 258 32.72 -14.17 -32.97
C ARG A 258 33.74 -15.03 -33.76
N LYS A 259 34.94 -14.50 -34.03
CA LYS A 259 36.03 -15.31 -34.62
C LYS A 259 36.40 -16.50 -33.79
N ILE A 260 36.41 -16.36 -32.43
CA ILE A 260 36.66 -17.50 -31.50
C ILE A 260 35.51 -18.49 -31.58
N VAL A 261 34.24 -18.05 -31.67
CA VAL A 261 33.09 -18.95 -31.83
C VAL A 261 33.24 -19.79 -33.11
N LEU A 262 33.51 -19.16 -34.26
CA LEU A 262 33.66 -19.82 -35.54
C LEU A 262 34.84 -20.81 -35.56
N GLU A 263 35.96 -20.47 -34.89
CA GLU A 263 37.11 -21.39 -34.77
C GLU A 263 36.74 -22.62 -33.93
N LYS A 264 35.99 -22.39 -32.80
CA LYS A 264 35.51 -23.47 -31.93
C LYS A 264 34.49 -24.39 -32.63
N MET A 265 33.59 -23.84 -33.43
CA MET A 265 32.66 -24.63 -34.23
C MET A 265 33.39 -25.48 -35.28
N TYR A 266 34.46 -24.97 -35.90
CA TYR A 266 35.31 -25.70 -36.86
C TYR A 266 36.13 -26.79 -36.13
N GLU A 267 36.76 -26.47 -34.97
CA GLU A 267 37.54 -27.44 -34.16
C GLU A 267 36.67 -28.64 -33.72
N GLN A 268 35.39 -28.40 -33.51
CA GLN A 268 34.41 -29.40 -33.06
C GLN A 268 33.68 -30.08 -34.23
N ASN A 269 34.02 -29.78 -35.49
CA ASN A 269 33.43 -30.31 -36.73
C ASN A 269 31.94 -29.99 -36.91
N PHE A 270 31.44 -28.89 -36.32
CA PHE A 270 30.09 -28.40 -36.55
C PHE A 270 29.96 -27.70 -37.89
N ILE A 271 31.05 -27.09 -38.37
CA ILE A 271 31.12 -26.39 -39.67
C ILE A 271 32.38 -26.81 -40.43
N THR A 272 32.34 -26.69 -41.78
CA THR A 272 33.48 -26.91 -42.65
C THR A 272 34.43 -25.69 -42.65
N TYR A 273 35.64 -25.91 -43.20
CA TYR A 273 36.60 -24.84 -43.36
C TYR A 273 36.08 -23.68 -44.27
N ASP A 274 35.37 -24.07 -45.34
CA ASP A 274 34.79 -23.08 -46.31
C ASP A 274 33.68 -22.28 -45.62
N GLN A 275 32.72 -22.92 -44.90
CA GLN A 275 31.69 -22.24 -44.12
C GLN A 275 32.26 -21.28 -43.07
N LYS A 276 33.36 -21.66 -42.43
CA LYS A 276 34.04 -20.78 -41.48
C LYS A 276 34.54 -19.50 -42.15
N ASN A 277 35.24 -19.65 -43.31
CA ASN A 277 35.81 -18.51 -44.01
C ASN A 277 34.73 -17.63 -44.65
N ASP A 278 33.71 -18.23 -45.23
CA ASP A 278 32.57 -17.46 -45.80
C ASP A 278 31.89 -16.66 -44.71
N ALA A 279 31.71 -17.23 -43.51
CA ALA A 279 31.16 -16.51 -42.36
C ALA A 279 32.11 -15.40 -41.84
N LEU A 280 33.43 -15.61 -41.89
CA LEU A 280 34.44 -14.58 -41.49
C LEU A 280 34.48 -13.40 -42.45
N ASP A 281 34.30 -13.66 -43.76
CA ASP A 281 34.31 -12.63 -44.80
C ASP A 281 32.95 -11.88 -44.91
N ASP A 282 31.88 -12.40 -44.26
CA ASP A 282 30.55 -11.77 -44.27
C ASP A 282 30.50 -10.49 -43.41
N ASP A 283 30.06 -9.37 -44.01
CA ASP A 283 29.87 -8.07 -43.36
C ASP A 283 28.55 -8.07 -42.50
N VAL A 284 28.47 -8.97 -41.55
CA VAL A 284 27.27 -9.18 -40.70
C VAL A 284 26.91 -7.95 -39.89
N TYR A 285 27.89 -7.14 -39.50
CA TYR A 285 27.64 -5.97 -38.62
C TYR A 285 26.94 -4.81 -39.35
N SER A 286 26.99 -4.75 -40.68
CA SER A 286 26.22 -3.76 -41.43
C SER A 286 24.71 -4.00 -41.43
N ARG A 287 24.29 -5.23 -41.07
CA ARG A 287 22.89 -5.63 -40.98
C ARG A 287 22.26 -5.38 -39.60
N ILE A 288 23.07 -4.99 -38.64
CA ILE A 288 22.55 -4.78 -37.26
C ILE A 288 21.68 -3.50 -37.21
N GLN A 289 20.45 -3.65 -36.75
CA GLN A 289 19.50 -2.56 -36.59
C GLN A 289 19.89 -1.62 -35.45
N THR A 290 20.10 -0.36 -35.73
CA THR A 290 20.47 0.68 -34.77
C THR A 290 19.26 1.29 -34.06
N VAL A 291 18.05 1.15 -34.60
CA VAL A 291 16.80 1.67 -34.05
C VAL A 291 15.99 0.51 -33.45
N ASP A 292 15.49 0.69 -32.23
CA ASP A 292 14.57 -0.26 -31.62
C ASP A 292 13.18 -0.05 -32.22
N ASN A 293 12.76 -0.95 -33.10
CA ASN A 293 11.41 -0.94 -33.68
C ASN A 293 10.37 -1.68 -32.80
N ALA A 294 10.83 -2.27 -31.70
CA ALA A 294 9.90 -2.80 -30.70
C ALA A 294 9.26 -1.61 -29.95
N THR A 295 8.03 -1.31 -30.25
CA THR A 295 7.19 -0.42 -29.47
C THR A 295 7.10 -1.00 -28.04
N SER A 296 7.96 -0.52 -27.18
CA SER A 296 7.87 -0.73 -25.75
C SER A 296 6.66 0.06 -25.22
N GLY A 297 5.50 -0.52 -25.30
CA GLY A 297 4.34 -0.07 -24.56
C GLY A 297 4.44 -0.48 -23.10
N SER A 298 5.40 0.07 -22.37
CA SER A 298 5.32 0.08 -20.92
C SER A 298 4.28 1.13 -20.53
N THR A 299 3.01 0.74 -20.56
CA THR A 299 1.93 1.58 -20.03
C THR A 299 2.09 1.67 -18.51
N VAL A 300 2.08 2.90 -17.98
CA VAL A 300 2.04 3.13 -16.54
C VAL A 300 0.82 2.43 -15.95
N PHE A 301 1.03 1.63 -14.91
CA PHE A 301 -0.06 0.92 -14.23
C PHE A 301 -1.02 1.92 -13.59
N SER A 302 -2.33 1.66 -13.71
CA SER A 302 -3.34 2.39 -12.97
C SER A 302 -3.19 2.14 -11.45
N TYR A 303 -3.81 2.97 -10.62
CA TYR A 303 -3.86 2.73 -9.17
C TYR A 303 -4.54 1.38 -8.83
N PHE A 304 -5.51 0.97 -9.63
CA PHE A 304 -6.17 -0.32 -9.47
C PHE A 304 -5.24 -1.48 -9.80
N THR A 305 -4.50 -1.37 -10.91
CA THR A 305 -3.48 -2.37 -11.30
C THR A 305 -2.41 -2.54 -10.22
N ASP A 306 -1.92 -1.42 -9.65
CA ASP A 306 -0.96 -1.47 -8.53
C ASP A 306 -1.53 -2.21 -7.31
N ALA A 307 -2.82 -1.99 -6.98
CA ALA A 307 -3.50 -2.66 -5.87
C ALA A 307 -3.65 -4.17 -6.13
N VAL A 308 -4.07 -4.57 -7.33
CA VAL A 308 -4.13 -5.98 -7.75
C VAL A 308 -2.76 -6.64 -7.65
N TYR A 309 -1.72 -5.97 -8.19
CA TYR A 309 -0.35 -6.47 -8.15
C TYR A 309 0.11 -6.73 -6.71
N ASN A 310 -0.05 -5.75 -5.82
CA ASN A 310 0.37 -5.85 -4.43
C ASN A 310 -0.39 -6.98 -3.72
N GLN A 311 -1.72 -7.04 -3.84
CA GLN A 311 -2.51 -8.07 -3.16
C GLN A 311 -2.17 -9.48 -3.66
N VAL A 312 -2.03 -9.69 -4.96
CA VAL A 312 -1.63 -11.00 -5.51
C VAL A 312 -0.22 -11.37 -5.04
N CYS A 313 0.73 -10.42 -5.01
CA CYS A 313 2.07 -10.64 -4.51
C CYS A 313 2.07 -11.08 -3.04
N ASP A 314 1.31 -10.40 -2.19
CA ASP A 314 1.18 -10.71 -0.77
C ASP A 314 0.49 -12.06 -0.54
N ASP A 315 -0.53 -12.38 -1.31
CA ASP A 315 -1.26 -13.64 -1.20
C ASP A 315 -0.42 -14.84 -1.72
N LEU A 316 0.40 -14.67 -2.75
CA LEU A 316 1.37 -15.67 -3.17
C LEU A 316 2.38 -15.98 -2.04
N GLN A 317 2.83 -14.96 -1.33
CA GLN A 317 3.77 -15.13 -0.21
C GLN A 317 3.08 -15.74 1.02
N SER A 318 1.95 -15.17 1.44
CA SER A 318 1.30 -15.52 2.71
C SER A 318 0.51 -16.84 2.64
N LYS A 319 -0.16 -17.13 1.51
CA LYS A 319 -1.02 -18.31 1.34
C LYS A 319 -0.27 -19.49 0.74
N LEU A 320 0.70 -19.26 -0.17
CA LEU A 320 1.39 -20.30 -0.90
C LEU A 320 2.86 -20.44 -0.51
N GLY A 321 3.40 -19.54 0.32
CA GLY A 321 4.77 -19.60 0.84
C GLY A 321 5.86 -19.24 -0.16
N TYR A 322 5.51 -18.57 -1.28
CA TYR A 322 6.52 -18.07 -2.23
C TYR A 322 7.38 -16.98 -1.58
N SER A 323 8.64 -16.86 -1.99
CA SER A 323 9.46 -15.70 -1.64
C SER A 323 9.01 -14.48 -2.44
N ALA A 324 9.36 -13.28 -1.98
CA ALA A 324 9.08 -12.04 -2.69
C ALA A 324 9.62 -12.06 -4.15
N SER A 325 10.83 -12.62 -4.34
CA SER A 325 11.44 -12.77 -5.67
C SER A 325 10.68 -13.76 -6.57
N GLN A 326 10.19 -14.87 -6.02
CA GLN A 326 9.37 -15.83 -6.75
C GLN A 326 8.01 -15.24 -7.13
N SER A 327 7.35 -14.52 -6.21
CA SER A 327 6.09 -13.84 -6.47
C SER A 327 6.23 -12.79 -7.57
N TYR A 328 7.29 -11.96 -7.49
CA TYR A 328 7.62 -10.98 -8.52
C TYR A 328 7.83 -11.63 -9.89
N LYS A 329 8.66 -12.70 -9.94
CA LYS A 329 8.95 -13.42 -11.17
C LYS A 329 7.68 -14.04 -11.76
N LEU A 330 6.84 -14.66 -10.93
CA LEU A 330 5.59 -15.29 -11.35
C LEU A 330 4.60 -14.26 -11.93
N LEU A 331 4.48 -13.08 -11.28
CA LEU A 331 3.62 -12.00 -11.77
C LEU A 331 4.03 -11.44 -13.12
N TYR A 332 5.34 -11.27 -13.37
CA TYR A 332 5.80 -10.67 -14.62
C TYR A 332 6.05 -11.68 -15.75
N SER A 333 6.32 -12.95 -15.39
CA SER A 333 6.82 -13.93 -16.36
C SER A 333 6.13 -15.30 -16.27
N GLY A 334 5.17 -15.49 -15.37
CA GLY A 334 4.50 -16.77 -15.15
C GLY A 334 3.28 -17.02 -16.03
N GLY A 335 2.85 -16.06 -16.84
CA GLY A 335 1.66 -16.19 -17.67
C GLY A 335 0.36 -16.32 -16.88
N LEU A 336 0.28 -15.64 -15.73
CA LEU A 336 -0.92 -15.67 -14.90
C LEU A 336 -2.09 -14.97 -15.59
N GLN A 337 -3.29 -15.48 -15.38
CA GLN A 337 -4.54 -14.80 -15.73
C GLN A 337 -5.19 -14.33 -14.43
N ILE A 338 -5.17 -13.03 -14.19
CA ILE A 338 -5.66 -12.40 -12.95
C ILE A 338 -7.01 -11.73 -13.26
N TYR A 339 -8.08 -12.22 -12.66
CA TYR A 339 -9.41 -11.64 -12.80
C TYR A 339 -9.65 -10.68 -11.65
N SER A 340 -9.59 -9.39 -11.96
CA SER A 340 -9.78 -8.34 -10.97
C SER A 340 -11.25 -8.10 -10.63
N THR A 341 -11.49 -7.29 -9.61
CA THR A 341 -12.83 -6.83 -9.22
C THR A 341 -13.18 -5.47 -9.79
N MET A 342 -12.32 -4.87 -10.62
CA MET A 342 -12.52 -3.56 -11.20
C MET A 342 -13.74 -3.53 -12.12
N ASP A 343 -14.68 -2.66 -11.81
CA ASP A 343 -15.78 -2.28 -12.73
C ASP A 343 -15.27 -1.14 -13.62
N PRO A 344 -15.12 -1.36 -14.93
CA PRO A 344 -14.55 -0.35 -15.82
C PRO A 344 -15.39 0.92 -15.94
N SER A 345 -16.70 0.82 -15.78
CA SER A 345 -17.60 1.97 -15.84
C SER A 345 -17.49 2.83 -14.58
N ILE A 346 -17.45 2.19 -13.41
CA ILE A 346 -17.28 2.89 -12.13
C ILE A 346 -15.88 3.52 -12.05
N GLN A 347 -14.84 2.79 -12.45
CA GLN A 347 -13.47 3.33 -12.47
C GLN A 347 -13.35 4.56 -13.37
N ALA A 348 -13.94 4.51 -14.59
CA ALA A 348 -13.92 5.64 -15.50
C ALA A 348 -14.61 6.88 -14.89
N ILE A 349 -15.75 6.69 -14.22
CA ILE A 349 -16.46 7.79 -13.53
C ILE A 349 -15.59 8.40 -12.44
N VAL A 350 -14.93 7.57 -11.62
CA VAL A 350 -14.03 8.04 -10.55
C VAL A 350 -12.87 8.83 -11.14
N ASP A 351 -12.21 8.31 -12.17
CA ASP A 351 -11.06 8.96 -12.81
C ASP A 351 -11.43 10.29 -13.46
N GLU A 352 -12.60 10.37 -14.12
CA GLU A 352 -13.11 11.61 -14.72
C GLU A 352 -13.41 12.67 -13.66
N GLU A 353 -14.12 12.33 -12.58
CA GLU A 353 -14.52 13.31 -11.57
C GLU A 353 -13.34 13.83 -10.74
N ILE A 354 -12.38 12.96 -10.38
CA ILE A 354 -11.16 13.38 -9.68
C ILE A 354 -10.29 14.29 -10.53
N ASN A 355 -10.17 14.01 -11.83
CA ASN A 355 -9.31 14.78 -12.73
C ASN A 355 -9.99 16.00 -13.33
N ASN A 356 -11.28 16.21 -13.07
CA ASN A 356 -11.99 17.39 -13.54
C ASN A 356 -11.62 18.64 -12.70
N ALA A 357 -10.80 19.51 -13.28
CA ALA A 357 -10.32 20.72 -12.63
C ALA A 357 -11.44 21.67 -12.19
N ASP A 358 -12.64 21.59 -12.80
CA ASP A 358 -13.79 22.41 -12.44
C ASP A 358 -14.48 21.97 -11.14
N ASN A 359 -14.12 20.80 -10.62
CA ASN A 359 -14.59 20.30 -9.33
C ASN A 359 -13.87 20.97 -8.15
N TYR A 360 -12.65 21.45 -8.34
CA TYR A 360 -11.79 21.97 -7.26
C TYR A 360 -11.95 23.46 -7.09
N ILE A 361 -13.03 23.84 -6.42
CA ILE A 361 -13.38 25.24 -6.16
C ILE A 361 -13.30 25.50 -4.65
N SER A 362 -12.56 26.56 -4.27
CA SER A 362 -12.48 27.02 -2.88
C SER A 362 -13.80 27.60 -2.40
N SER A 363 -13.95 27.78 -1.10
CA SER A 363 -15.10 28.47 -0.48
C SER A 363 -15.29 29.92 -1.00
N THR A 364 -14.25 30.53 -1.56
CA THR A 364 -14.28 31.86 -2.17
C THR A 364 -14.58 31.85 -3.65
N GLY A 365 -14.82 30.69 -4.25
CA GLY A 365 -15.09 30.51 -5.68
C GLY A 365 -13.86 30.49 -6.58
N SER A 366 -12.65 30.48 -6.02
CA SER A 366 -11.40 30.39 -6.78
C SER A 366 -11.05 28.92 -7.07
N ARG A 367 -10.51 28.62 -8.24
CA ARG A 367 -9.96 27.29 -8.55
C ARG A 367 -8.76 27.00 -7.66
N LEU A 368 -8.72 25.79 -7.12
CA LEU A 368 -7.57 25.24 -6.40
C LEU A 368 -6.65 24.56 -7.39
N LEU A 369 -5.57 25.26 -7.75
CA LEU A 369 -4.54 24.81 -8.68
C LEU A 369 -3.20 25.27 -8.12
N GLU A 370 -2.60 24.43 -7.29
CA GLU A 370 -1.28 24.63 -6.71
C GLU A 370 -0.44 23.38 -7.02
N TYR A 371 0.85 23.45 -6.77
CA TYR A 371 1.76 22.32 -6.96
C TYR A 371 2.68 22.21 -5.76
N SER A 372 2.96 20.99 -5.34
CA SER A 372 4.10 20.66 -4.48
C SER A 372 5.22 20.04 -5.33
N LEU A 373 6.42 19.94 -4.79
CA LEU A 373 7.60 19.41 -5.44
C LEU A 373 8.11 18.18 -4.69
N ASN A 374 8.26 17.07 -5.39
CA ASN A 374 9.12 15.97 -4.97
C ASN A 374 10.44 16.11 -5.72
N TYR A 375 11.56 16.25 -4.98
CA TYR A 375 12.87 16.58 -5.51
C TYR A 375 13.96 15.70 -4.95
N ALA A 376 14.78 15.16 -5.83
CA ALA A 376 16.01 14.51 -5.46
C ALA A 376 17.13 14.92 -6.42
N LEU A 377 18.27 15.37 -5.88
CA LEU A 377 19.45 15.73 -6.63
C LEU A 377 20.66 15.02 -6.03
N THR A 378 21.38 14.24 -6.81
CA THR A 378 22.67 13.66 -6.41
C THR A 378 23.80 14.36 -7.14
N VAL A 379 24.75 14.89 -6.38
CA VAL A 379 25.93 15.61 -6.87
C VAL A 379 27.18 14.80 -6.50
N CYS A 380 27.99 14.49 -7.52
CA CYS A 380 29.34 13.95 -7.32
C CYS A 380 30.34 15.14 -7.29
N HIS A 381 31.02 15.31 -6.15
CA HIS A 381 32.00 16.37 -5.94
C HIS A 381 33.33 16.07 -6.60
N ALA A 382 34.17 17.09 -6.76
CA ALA A 382 35.47 16.97 -7.41
C ALA A 382 36.45 16.00 -6.69
N ASP A 383 36.23 15.71 -5.41
CA ASP A 383 36.95 14.73 -4.62
C ASP A 383 36.41 13.30 -4.71
N GLY A 384 35.31 13.08 -5.48
CA GLY A 384 34.66 11.79 -5.66
C GLY A 384 33.64 11.45 -4.59
N SER A 385 33.36 12.34 -3.64
CA SER A 385 32.25 12.16 -2.70
C SER A 385 30.91 12.48 -3.35
N GLU A 386 29.83 11.86 -2.86
CA GLU A 386 28.46 12.11 -3.33
C GLU A 386 27.62 12.74 -2.23
N SER A 387 26.81 13.73 -2.61
CA SER A 387 25.81 14.36 -1.75
C SER A 387 24.44 14.30 -2.41
N THR A 388 23.40 13.98 -1.63
CA THR A 388 22.01 13.96 -2.10
C THR A 388 21.23 15.05 -1.38
N TYR A 389 20.46 15.82 -2.16
CA TYR A 389 19.62 16.92 -1.70
C TYR A 389 18.17 16.64 -2.09
N THR A 390 17.26 17.09 -1.23
CA THR A 390 15.81 16.90 -1.36
C THR A 390 15.06 18.23 -1.38
N GLU A 391 13.72 18.19 -1.52
CA GLU A 391 12.87 19.36 -1.37
C GLU A 391 13.03 20.04 0.02
N ASN A 392 13.35 19.28 1.08
CA ASN A 392 13.57 19.84 2.41
C ASN A 392 14.82 20.73 2.47
N ASP A 393 15.87 20.36 1.75
CA ASP A 393 17.09 21.16 1.62
C ASP A 393 16.82 22.43 0.82
N LEU A 394 16.00 22.31 -0.23
CA LEU A 394 15.55 23.47 -1.01
C LEU A 394 14.73 24.43 -0.16
N ILE A 395 13.76 23.94 0.63
CA ILE A 395 12.99 24.76 1.57
C ILE A 395 13.91 25.48 2.55
N SER A 396 14.85 24.73 3.14
CA SER A 396 15.82 25.25 4.10
C SER A 396 16.69 26.36 3.50
N TYR A 397 17.12 26.20 2.24
CA TYR A 397 17.85 27.23 1.50
C TYR A 397 17.05 28.51 1.36
N PHE A 398 15.80 28.44 0.89
CA PHE A 398 14.98 29.67 0.74
C PHE A 398 14.65 30.30 2.09
N GLN A 399 14.38 29.53 3.12
CA GLN A 399 14.08 30.07 4.46
C GLN A 399 15.31 30.73 5.12
N SER A 400 16.45 30.04 5.09
CA SER A 400 17.65 30.48 5.84
C SER A 400 18.54 31.44 5.06
N GLU A 401 18.91 31.09 3.81
CA GLU A 401 19.86 31.86 3.02
C GLU A 401 19.18 33.01 2.26
N LYS A 402 17.99 32.78 1.71
CA LYS A 402 17.22 33.83 1.05
C LYS A 402 16.34 34.65 2.00
N LYS A 403 16.29 34.27 3.29
CA LYS A 403 15.50 34.93 4.35
C LYS A 403 14.00 35.01 4.06
N GLN A 404 13.47 34.02 3.35
CA GLN A 404 12.04 33.87 3.08
C GLN A 404 11.42 32.94 4.12
N ALA A 405 11.25 33.40 5.34
CA ALA A 405 10.86 32.58 6.50
C ALA A 405 9.53 31.80 6.31
N THR A 406 8.67 32.24 5.41
CA THR A 406 7.36 31.59 5.10
C THR A 406 7.40 30.73 3.85
N PHE A 407 8.58 30.54 3.24
CA PHE A 407 8.68 29.68 2.07
C PHE A 407 8.31 28.25 2.43
N ALA A 408 7.42 27.67 1.63
CA ALA A 408 6.91 26.30 1.79
C ALA A 408 6.96 25.58 0.45
N ASN A 409 6.78 24.26 0.47
CA ASN A 409 6.78 23.40 -0.74
C ASN A 409 5.45 23.51 -1.51
N ILE A 410 4.96 24.73 -1.72
CA ILE A 410 3.74 25.00 -2.48
C ILE A 410 3.98 26.13 -3.47
N TYR A 411 3.63 25.88 -4.72
CA TYR A 411 3.91 26.75 -5.86
C TYR A 411 2.64 27.01 -6.66
N ALA A 412 2.52 28.20 -7.21
CA ALA A 412 1.37 28.57 -8.04
C ALA A 412 1.44 27.96 -9.46
N SER A 413 2.62 27.55 -9.91
CA SER A 413 2.82 26.95 -11.24
C SER A 413 4.03 26.03 -11.28
N LYS A 414 4.07 25.13 -12.29
CA LYS A 414 5.24 24.29 -12.55
C LYS A 414 6.48 25.13 -12.88
N GLU A 415 6.33 26.27 -13.55
CA GLU A 415 7.40 27.21 -13.87
C GLU A 415 8.08 27.78 -12.63
N ASP A 416 7.31 28.02 -11.56
CA ASP A 416 7.84 28.48 -10.28
C ASP A 416 8.69 27.40 -9.62
N ILE A 417 8.29 26.13 -9.72
CA ILE A 417 9.08 24.98 -9.25
C ILE A 417 10.42 24.96 -10.00
N TYR A 418 10.41 24.93 -11.34
CA TYR A 418 11.64 24.85 -12.13
C TYR A 418 12.56 26.06 -11.90
N ARG A 419 12.00 27.23 -11.61
CA ARG A 419 12.78 28.43 -11.23
C ARG A 419 13.48 28.23 -9.89
N SER A 420 12.75 27.77 -8.88
CA SER A 420 13.29 27.55 -7.53
C SER A 420 14.35 26.45 -7.53
N VAL A 421 14.13 25.35 -8.24
CA VAL A 421 15.12 24.27 -8.40
C VAL A 421 16.39 24.77 -9.07
N ARG A 422 16.28 25.55 -10.17
CA ARG A 422 17.46 26.12 -10.83
C ARG A 422 18.25 27.03 -9.92
N GLU A 423 17.59 27.88 -9.11
CA GLU A 423 18.24 28.79 -8.19
C GLU A 423 18.96 28.01 -7.05
N PHE A 424 18.28 27.01 -6.49
CA PHE A 424 18.86 26.15 -5.47
C PHE A 424 20.06 25.36 -5.98
N LYS A 425 19.92 24.68 -7.13
CA LYS A 425 21.00 23.93 -7.77
C LYS A 425 22.22 24.81 -8.08
N ALA A 426 22.00 26.04 -8.55
CA ALA A 426 23.09 26.97 -8.81
C ALA A 426 23.83 27.41 -7.54
N SER A 427 23.22 27.35 -6.36
CA SER A 427 23.88 27.65 -5.09
C SER A 427 24.72 26.50 -4.53
N LEU A 428 24.41 25.25 -4.97
CA LEU A 428 25.10 24.03 -4.49
C LEU A 428 26.35 23.70 -5.32
N LEU A 429 26.27 23.85 -6.66
CA LEU A 429 27.33 23.38 -7.54
C LEU A 429 28.52 24.33 -7.56
N ILE A 430 29.71 23.77 -7.32
CA ILE A 430 30.99 24.46 -7.43
C ILE A 430 31.81 23.91 -8.61
N SER A 431 32.91 24.58 -8.94
CA SER A 431 33.75 24.15 -10.08
C SER A 431 34.35 22.76 -9.85
N GLY A 432 34.05 21.83 -10.73
CA GLY A 432 34.48 20.42 -10.65
C GLY A 432 33.38 19.44 -10.23
N ASP A 433 32.24 19.92 -9.76
CA ASP A 433 31.11 19.06 -9.42
C ASP A 433 30.34 18.62 -10.68
N SER A 434 29.72 17.44 -10.61
CA SER A 434 28.84 16.93 -11.65
C SER A 434 27.55 16.37 -11.06
N VAL A 435 26.43 16.60 -11.76
CA VAL A 435 25.13 16.01 -11.38
C VAL A 435 25.09 14.59 -11.91
N THR A 436 24.93 13.62 -11.03
CA THR A 436 24.82 12.19 -11.38
C THR A 436 23.36 11.74 -11.51
N ASN A 437 22.45 12.34 -10.72
CA ASN A 437 21.02 12.11 -10.84
C ASN A 437 20.22 13.36 -10.44
N GLU A 438 19.11 13.60 -11.11
CA GLU A 438 18.15 14.67 -10.75
C GLU A 438 16.74 14.25 -11.10
N THR A 439 15.85 14.31 -10.11
CA THR A 439 14.41 14.06 -10.29
C THR A 439 13.65 15.30 -9.84
N ILE A 440 12.79 15.82 -10.71
CA ILE A 440 11.92 16.98 -10.45
C ILE A 440 10.51 16.56 -10.81
N THR A 441 9.68 16.29 -9.81
CA THR A 441 8.29 15.84 -9.99
C THR A 441 7.34 16.86 -9.38
N PRO A 442 6.71 17.74 -10.19
CA PRO A 442 5.63 18.60 -9.74
C PRO A 442 4.36 17.77 -9.45
N ILE A 443 3.84 17.86 -8.26
CA ILE A 443 2.63 17.18 -7.82
C ILE A 443 1.49 18.20 -7.77
N LEU A 444 0.37 17.92 -8.43
CA LEU A 444 -0.81 18.79 -8.43
C LEU A 444 -1.50 18.72 -7.07
N GLU A 445 -1.80 19.88 -6.47
CA GLU A 445 -2.41 20.02 -5.15
C GLU A 445 -3.73 20.82 -5.17
N PRO A 446 -4.64 20.64 -4.20
CA PRO A 446 -4.64 19.57 -3.20
C PRO A 446 -4.87 18.19 -3.82
N GLN A 447 -4.41 17.15 -3.14
CA GLN A 447 -4.59 15.76 -3.54
C GLN A 447 -5.92 15.19 -3.07
N GLU A 448 -6.32 14.07 -3.70
CA GLU A 448 -7.57 13.38 -3.39
C GLU A 448 -7.42 11.88 -3.60
N SER A 449 -8.15 11.10 -2.82
CA SER A 449 -8.28 9.66 -3.05
C SER A 449 -9.72 9.21 -2.93
N VAL A 450 -10.11 8.22 -3.74
CA VAL A 450 -11.46 7.64 -3.75
C VAL A 450 -11.36 6.12 -3.74
N VAL A 451 -12.24 5.48 -2.97
CA VAL A 451 -12.47 4.03 -2.97
C VAL A 451 -13.96 3.78 -3.14
N VAL A 452 -14.34 2.96 -4.09
CA VAL A 452 -15.71 2.46 -4.27
C VAL A 452 -15.72 0.95 -4.07
N MET A 453 -16.54 0.48 -3.13
CA MET A 453 -16.57 -0.92 -2.72
C MET A 453 -17.99 -1.48 -2.74
N ASN A 454 -18.16 -2.67 -3.24
CA ASN A 454 -19.40 -3.43 -3.07
C ASN A 454 -19.39 -4.06 -1.67
N GLN A 455 -20.24 -3.55 -0.78
CA GLN A 455 -20.28 -3.95 0.62
C GLN A 455 -20.69 -5.41 0.82
N SER A 456 -21.43 -6.01 -0.13
CA SER A 456 -21.99 -7.36 0.04
C SER A 456 -20.93 -8.47 -0.10
N ASN A 457 -19.85 -8.21 -0.83
CA ASN A 457 -18.83 -9.21 -1.14
C ASN A 457 -17.38 -8.73 -0.87
N GLY A 458 -17.18 -7.47 -0.49
CA GLY A 458 -15.85 -6.92 -0.24
C GLY A 458 -15.05 -6.52 -1.48
N HIS A 459 -15.65 -6.63 -2.68
CA HIS A 459 -14.97 -6.27 -3.91
C HIS A 459 -14.79 -4.75 -4.03
N VAL A 460 -13.56 -4.30 -4.20
CA VAL A 460 -13.28 -2.92 -4.60
C VAL A 460 -13.60 -2.81 -6.10
N ALA A 461 -14.59 -1.98 -6.44
CA ALA A 461 -15.02 -1.77 -7.81
C ALA A 461 -14.19 -0.69 -8.52
N ALA A 462 -13.75 0.33 -7.77
CA ALA A 462 -12.88 1.39 -8.29
C ALA A 462 -11.98 1.97 -7.18
N ILE A 463 -10.79 2.42 -7.56
CA ILE A 463 -9.86 3.11 -6.67
C ILE A 463 -9.06 4.18 -7.42
N SER A 464 -8.94 5.35 -6.83
CA SER A 464 -7.96 6.35 -7.25
C SER A 464 -7.12 6.81 -6.06
N GLY A 465 -5.80 6.81 -6.23
CA GLY A 465 -4.83 7.17 -5.19
C GLY A 465 -4.26 8.57 -5.34
N GLY A 466 -4.81 9.40 -6.23
CA GLY A 466 -4.33 10.75 -6.42
C GLY A 466 -4.99 11.50 -7.57
N ARG A 467 -4.93 12.82 -7.49
CA ARG A 467 -5.35 13.76 -8.50
C ARG A 467 -4.21 14.01 -9.51
N GLY A 468 -4.53 14.12 -10.78
CA GLY A 468 -3.57 14.34 -11.86
C GLY A 468 -3.16 13.06 -12.57
N GLU A 469 -2.33 13.21 -13.59
CA GLU A 469 -1.81 12.10 -14.36
C GLU A 469 -0.80 11.28 -13.55
N LYS A 470 -0.96 9.96 -13.55
CA LYS A 470 -0.04 9.05 -12.87
C LYS A 470 1.18 8.81 -13.74
N GLU A 471 2.35 9.24 -13.28
CA GLU A 471 3.59 9.24 -14.07
C GLU A 471 4.41 7.94 -13.97
N GLY A 472 4.11 7.05 -13.04
CA GLY A 472 4.87 5.80 -12.83
C GLY A 472 4.04 4.67 -12.25
N SER A 473 4.43 3.42 -12.55
CA SER A 473 3.86 2.21 -11.94
C SER A 473 4.35 2.04 -10.51
N LEU A 474 3.53 1.43 -9.64
CA LEU A 474 3.83 1.15 -8.23
C LEU A 474 4.26 2.41 -7.43
N THR A 475 3.71 3.56 -7.81
CA THR A 475 3.91 4.82 -7.09
C THR A 475 2.92 4.96 -5.92
N LEU A 476 3.06 6.04 -5.14
CA LEU A 476 2.23 6.30 -3.97
C LEU A 476 0.73 6.26 -4.33
N ASN A 477 0.01 5.30 -3.76
CA ASN A 477 -1.45 5.24 -3.77
C ASN A 477 -1.96 5.77 -2.43
N ARG A 478 -2.51 6.99 -2.42
CA ARG A 478 -2.95 7.65 -1.17
C ARG A 478 -4.14 6.95 -0.54
N ALA A 479 -4.95 6.24 -1.32
CA ALA A 479 -6.07 5.48 -0.79
C ALA A 479 -5.64 4.30 0.09
N LEU A 480 -4.44 3.73 -0.18
CA LEU A 480 -3.92 2.53 0.48
C LEU A 480 -2.77 2.82 1.46
N HIS A 481 -1.95 3.84 1.18
CA HIS A 481 -0.67 4.01 1.87
C HIS A 481 -0.59 5.32 2.67
N CYS A 482 -1.47 6.29 2.42
CA CYS A 482 -1.49 7.52 3.21
C CYS A 482 -2.38 7.36 4.43
N HIS A 483 -1.75 7.28 5.57
CA HIS A 483 -2.43 7.30 6.85
C HIS A 483 -2.71 8.75 7.26
N ARG A 484 -3.99 9.11 7.37
CA ARG A 484 -4.48 10.45 7.71
C ARG A 484 -5.48 10.41 8.85
N GLN A 485 -5.57 11.50 9.60
CA GLN A 485 -6.55 11.60 10.69
C GLN A 485 -7.97 11.61 10.13
N PRO A 486 -8.86 10.69 10.58
CA PRO A 486 -10.20 10.55 10.02
C PRO A 486 -11.18 11.65 10.47
N GLY A 487 -10.79 12.50 11.42
CA GLY A 487 -11.66 13.50 12.01
C GLY A 487 -12.93 12.88 12.60
N SER A 488 -14.02 13.61 12.58
CA SER A 488 -15.30 13.17 13.17
C SER A 488 -15.96 11.98 12.47
N ALA A 489 -15.43 11.49 11.34
CA ALA A 489 -15.93 10.25 10.71
C ALA A 489 -15.70 9.04 11.60
N SER A 490 -14.61 9.02 12.36
CA SER A 490 -14.28 7.93 13.29
C SER A 490 -15.27 7.82 14.46
N MET A 491 -15.98 8.89 14.84
CA MET A 491 -16.94 8.84 15.95
C MET A 491 -18.07 7.83 15.73
N ILE A 492 -18.42 7.55 14.47
CA ILE A 492 -19.41 6.50 14.18
C ILE A 492 -18.93 5.16 14.75
N ILE A 493 -17.63 4.85 14.57
CA ILE A 493 -17.06 3.55 14.89
C ILE A 493 -16.56 3.52 16.33
N SER A 494 -15.82 4.53 16.76
CA SER A 494 -15.20 4.57 18.09
C SER A 494 -16.18 4.90 19.22
N THR A 495 -17.27 5.59 18.92
CA THR A 495 -18.17 6.15 19.94
C THR A 495 -19.60 5.65 19.79
N PHE A 496 -20.24 5.89 18.64
CA PHE A 496 -21.67 5.62 18.53
C PHE A 496 -22.01 4.15 18.27
N ALA A 497 -21.17 3.44 17.50
CA ALA A 497 -21.35 2.00 17.32
C ALA A 497 -21.26 1.23 18.66
N PRO A 498 -20.19 1.35 19.47
CA PRO A 498 -20.15 0.69 20.78
C PRO A 498 -21.24 1.18 21.75
N ALA A 499 -21.57 2.47 21.73
CA ALA A 499 -22.62 3.00 22.59
C ALA A 499 -23.96 2.27 22.38
N ILE A 500 -24.35 2.08 21.10
CA ILE A 500 -25.61 1.46 20.70
C ILE A 500 -25.54 -0.06 20.77
N ASP A 501 -24.43 -0.65 20.31
CA ASP A 501 -24.30 -2.09 20.15
C ASP A 501 -24.11 -2.84 21.48
N SER A 502 -23.27 -2.32 22.38
CA SER A 502 -22.85 -3.03 23.60
C SER A 502 -23.07 -2.26 24.89
N CYS A 503 -23.11 -0.92 24.87
CA CYS A 503 -23.19 -0.10 26.09
C CYS A 503 -24.62 0.32 26.47
N GLY A 504 -25.64 -0.11 25.73
CA GLY A 504 -27.06 0.09 26.09
C GLY A 504 -27.63 1.47 25.75
N ALA A 505 -26.91 2.30 25.01
CA ALA A 505 -27.49 3.54 24.49
C ALA A 505 -28.47 3.25 23.31
N THR A 506 -29.32 4.22 23.05
CA THR A 506 -30.20 4.26 21.88
C THR A 506 -29.94 5.55 21.10
N LEU A 507 -30.45 5.67 19.87
CA LEU A 507 -30.39 6.93 19.14
C LEU A 507 -31.07 8.08 19.89
N ALA A 508 -32.04 7.76 20.77
CA ALA A 508 -32.75 8.73 21.63
C ALA A 508 -31.96 9.17 22.87
N SER A 509 -30.87 8.48 23.24
CA SER A 509 -30.07 8.81 24.44
C SER A 509 -29.52 10.24 24.36
N THR A 510 -29.82 11.07 25.36
CA THR A 510 -29.54 12.52 25.38
C THR A 510 -28.33 12.87 26.22
N TYR A 511 -27.59 13.86 25.74
CA TYR A 511 -26.47 14.50 26.43
C TYR A 511 -26.62 16.03 26.33
N TYR A 512 -26.00 16.77 27.26
CA TYR A 512 -26.12 18.21 27.31
C TYR A 512 -24.97 18.90 26.53
N ASP A 513 -25.32 19.59 25.44
CA ASP A 513 -24.37 20.41 24.65
C ASP A 513 -24.14 21.75 25.34
N ALA A 514 -23.03 21.86 26.04
CA ALA A 514 -22.58 23.04 26.79
C ALA A 514 -21.03 23.04 26.79
N PRO A 515 -20.36 24.14 27.19
CA PRO A 515 -18.91 24.17 27.31
C PRO A 515 -18.38 22.93 28.03
N TYR A 516 -17.47 22.22 27.38
CA TYR A 516 -16.94 20.94 27.86
C TYR A 516 -15.45 20.84 27.62
N SER A 517 -14.73 20.27 28.60
CA SER A 517 -13.30 19.98 28.47
C SER A 517 -13.05 18.52 28.81
N SER A 518 -12.26 17.86 27.98
CA SER A 518 -11.71 16.53 28.27
C SER A 518 -10.24 16.69 28.64
N GLY A 519 -9.87 16.40 29.87
CA GLY A 519 -8.57 16.72 30.40
C GLY A 519 -8.31 18.24 30.34
N ASN A 520 -7.20 18.63 29.72
CA ASN A 520 -6.79 20.02 29.53
C ASN A 520 -7.29 20.63 28.21
N GLN A 521 -8.07 19.92 27.42
CA GLN A 521 -8.49 20.36 26.09
C GLN A 521 -9.98 20.71 26.09
N GLN A 522 -10.30 21.91 25.57
CA GLN A 522 -11.67 22.33 25.32
C GLN A 522 -12.19 21.66 24.04
N VAL A 523 -13.35 21.01 24.15
CA VAL A 523 -14.07 20.44 23.01
C VAL A 523 -15.05 21.46 22.46
N LEU A 524 -14.95 21.75 21.18
CA LEU A 524 -15.81 22.72 20.48
C LEU A 524 -16.60 22.00 19.38
N ASN A 525 -17.85 22.41 19.19
CA ASN A 525 -18.59 22.09 17.99
C ASN A 525 -18.03 22.90 16.81
N TRP A 526 -18.15 22.38 15.57
CA TRP A 526 -17.61 23.04 14.37
C TRP A 526 -18.20 24.44 14.08
N TRP A 527 -19.40 24.71 14.57
CA TRP A 527 -20.04 26.02 14.45
C TRP A 527 -19.69 27.01 15.61
N GLY A 528 -19.03 26.54 16.65
CA GLY A 528 -18.69 27.34 17.85
C GLY A 528 -19.91 27.57 18.75
N ASN A 529 -20.51 28.73 18.69
CA ASN A 529 -21.67 29.11 19.47
C ASN A 529 -22.94 29.31 18.56
N PRO A 530 -24.16 29.13 19.11
CA PRO A 530 -24.50 28.80 20.49
C PRO A 530 -24.31 27.30 20.81
N TYR A 531 -24.23 26.97 22.09
CA TYR A 531 -24.46 25.61 22.57
C TYR A 531 -25.97 25.34 22.65
N LEU A 532 -26.38 24.09 22.29
CA LEU A 532 -27.79 23.78 22.01
C LEU A 532 -28.55 23.08 23.15
N GLY A 533 -27.89 22.83 24.31
CA GLY A 533 -28.52 22.14 25.43
C GLY A 533 -28.72 20.65 25.19
N TYR A 534 -29.82 20.04 25.64
CA TYR A 534 -30.09 18.61 25.46
C TYR A 534 -30.28 18.25 23.99
N ASN A 535 -29.43 17.36 23.49
CA ASN A 535 -29.50 16.75 22.17
C ASN A 535 -29.20 15.26 22.28
N ASN A 536 -29.73 14.45 21.40
CA ASN A 536 -29.56 13.01 21.40
C ASN A 536 -28.49 12.52 20.41
N ILE A 537 -28.21 11.22 20.43
CA ILE A 537 -27.18 10.59 19.57
C ILE A 537 -27.53 10.75 18.08
N ARG A 538 -28.81 10.62 17.64
CA ARG A 538 -29.21 10.86 16.26
C ARG A 538 -28.81 12.27 15.81
N GLN A 539 -29.15 13.27 16.61
CA GLN A 539 -28.78 14.67 16.32
C GLN A 539 -27.27 14.88 16.31
N ALA A 540 -26.56 14.21 17.23
CA ALA A 540 -25.09 14.28 17.27
C ALA A 540 -24.45 13.70 16.02
N ILE A 541 -24.98 12.63 15.44
CA ILE A 541 -24.53 12.04 14.17
C ILE A 541 -24.88 13.00 13.02
N THR A 542 -26.14 13.44 12.93
CA THR A 542 -26.65 14.31 11.86
C THR A 542 -25.86 15.60 11.70
N TYR A 543 -25.61 16.29 12.82
CA TYR A 543 -24.96 17.60 12.84
C TYR A 543 -23.48 17.53 13.24
N SER A 544 -22.93 16.33 13.42
CA SER A 544 -21.54 16.12 13.83
C SER A 544 -21.18 16.89 15.11
N MET A 545 -21.97 16.69 16.20
CA MET A 545 -21.81 17.40 17.48
C MET A 545 -20.65 16.82 18.28
N ASN A 546 -19.52 17.52 18.27
CA ASN A 546 -18.30 17.03 18.95
C ASN A 546 -18.48 16.93 20.46
N VAL A 547 -19.19 17.88 21.10
CA VAL A 547 -19.44 17.90 22.55
C VAL A 547 -20.26 16.69 22.99
N ILE A 548 -21.29 16.34 22.22
CA ILE A 548 -22.15 15.18 22.54
C ILE A 548 -21.35 13.88 22.35
N GLY A 549 -20.61 13.77 21.24
CA GLY A 549 -19.70 12.62 21.00
C GLY A 549 -18.69 12.44 22.15
N ALA A 550 -18.08 13.54 22.58
CA ALA A 550 -17.15 13.57 23.68
C ALA A 550 -17.77 13.10 25.00
N ARG A 551 -18.91 13.61 25.34
CA ARG A 551 -19.63 13.20 26.58
C ARG A 551 -20.06 11.74 26.49
N CYS A 552 -20.55 11.26 25.35
CA CYS A 552 -20.96 9.87 25.15
C CYS A 552 -19.77 8.91 25.36
N LEU A 553 -18.64 9.20 24.76
CA LEU A 553 -17.43 8.37 24.89
C LEU A 553 -16.94 8.33 26.34
N THR A 554 -16.77 9.49 27.04
CA THR A 554 -16.25 9.52 28.42
C THR A 554 -17.19 8.97 29.45
N SER A 555 -18.50 9.19 29.30
CA SER A 555 -19.45 8.79 30.32
C SER A 555 -19.98 7.35 30.15
N LEU A 556 -19.92 6.79 28.92
CA LEU A 556 -20.57 5.52 28.64
C LEU A 556 -19.64 4.49 27.99
N VAL A 557 -18.88 4.86 26.93
CA VAL A 557 -18.18 3.87 26.10
C VAL A 557 -16.84 3.44 26.70
N SER A 558 -16.06 4.33 27.24
CA SER A 558 -14.66 4.16 27.65
C SER A 558 -13.66 4.02 26.48
N ASP A 559 -12.41 4.38 26.72
CA ASP A 559 -11.34 4.31 25.71
C ASP A 559 -11.05 2.85 25.28
N SER A 560 -11.04 1.89 26.23
CA SER A 560 -10.78 0.50 25.89
C SER A 560 -11.85 -0.09 24.96
N THR A 561 -13.12 0.19 25.21
CA THR A 561 -14.22 -0.28 24.33
C THR A 561 -14.13 0.37 22.94
N ALA A 562 -13.74 1.64 22.88
CA ALA A 562 -13.53 2.32 21.61
C ALA A 562 -12.38 1.69 20.80
N TYR A 563 -11.27 1.30 21.44
CA TYR A 563 -10.16 0.57 20.82
C TYR A 563 -10.61 -0.79 20.25
N ASP A 564 -11.34 -1.57 21.05
CA ASP A 564 -11.86 -2.87 20.63
C ASP A 564 -12.70 -2.75 19.34
N TYR A 565 -13.54 -1.70 19.27
CA TYR A 565 -14.37 -1.48 18.08
C TYR A 565 -13.57 -0.98 16.87
N LEU A 566 -12.54 -0.14 17.05
CA LEU A 566 -11.65 0.24 15.95
C LEU A 566 -10.97 -0.99 15.34
N GLU A 567 -10.50 -1.93 16.17
CA GLU A 567 -9.91 -3.17 15.71
C GLU A 567 -10.93 -4.08 15.00
N LEU A 568 -12.13 -4.26 15.59
CA LEU A 568 -13.21 -5.05 14.97
C LEU A 568 -13.61 -4.54 13.59
N PHE A 569 -13.61 -3.23 13.38
CA PHE A 569 -13.91 -2.60 12.10
C PHE A 569 -12.72 -2.56 11.12
N GLY A 570 -11.59 -3.19 11.47
CA GLY A 570 -10.42 -3.29 10.60
C GLY A 570 -9.58 -2.02 10.50
N LEU A 571 -9.75 -1.09 11.45
CA LEU A 571 -9.03 0.19 11.46
C LEU A 571 -7.65 0.10 12.15
N GLY A 572 -7.21 -1.10 12.50
CA GLY A 572 -5.89 -1.40 13.08
C GLY A 572 -5.84 -1.27 14.59
N ASP A 573 -4.71 -1.70 15.18
CA ASP A 573 -4.46 -1.63 16.62
C ASP A 573 -4.21 -0.18 17.03
N ALA A 574 -5.18 0.39 17.73
CA ALA A 574 -5.09 1.71 18.34
C ALA A 574 -4.62 1.67 19.80
N SER A 575 -4.25 0.50 20.34
CA SER A 575 -3.81 0.34 21.74
C SER A 575 -2.54 1.16 22.00
N GLY A 576 -2.59 1.95 23.09
CA GLY A 576 -1.48 2.84 23.47
C GLY A 576 -1.44 4.19 22.74
N GLN A 577 -2.37 4.48 21.84
CA GLN A 577 -2.58 5.82 21.28
C GLN A 577 -3.63 6.54 22.14
N GLU A 578 -3.41 7.84 22.42
CA GLU A 578 -4.48 8.62 23.04
C GLU A 578 -5.61 8.78 22.00
N ILE A 579 -6.70 8.01 22.14
CA ILE A 579 -7.97 8.40 21.54
C ILE A 579 -8.47 9.61 22.34
N SER A 580 -7.88 10.75 22.08
CA SER A 580 -8.53 11.95 22.53
C SER A 580 -9.83 12.11 21.74
N PHE A 581 -10.89 12.68 22.39
CA PHE A 581 -12.15 13.10 21.77
C PHE A 581 -11.97 13.89 20.53
N SER A 582 -10.80 14.36 20.33
CA SER A 582 -10.27 14.93 19.18
C SER A 582 -9.51 13.92 18.33
N LEU A 583 -10.14 12.83 17.90
CA LEU A 583 -9.80 12.30 16.59
C LEU A 583 -9.95 13.40 15.53
N ALA A 584 -10.68 14.45 15.85
CA ALA A 584 -10.68 15.74 15.17
C ALA A 584 -9.57 16.69 15.63
N ASN A 585 -8.78 16.41 16.66
CA ASN A 585 -7.79 17.34 17.19
C ASN A 585 -6.39 17.04 16.65
N THR A 586 -5.66 18.07 16.28
CA THR A 586 -4.33 18.06 15.67
C THR A 586 -3.24 17.27 16.42
N ASN A 587 -3.52 16.81 17.63
CA ASN A 587 -2.58 16.07 18.47
C ASN A 587 -2.86 14.56 18.55
N SER A 588 -3.89 14.05 17.87
CA SER A 588 -4.13 12.62 17.78
C SER A 588 -3.08 11.98 16.86
N SER A 589 -2.40 10.94 17.35
CA SER A 589 -1.51 10.13 16.51
C SER A 589 -2.25 9.08 15.69
N TYR A 590 -3.56 8.89 15.94
CA TYR A 590 -4.37 7.88 15.27
C TYR A 590 -4.71 8.28 13.84
N THR A 591 -4.35 7.42 12.90
CA THR A 591 -4.52 7.64 11.47
C THR A 591 -5.02 6.39 10.77
N VAL A 592 -5.76 6.57 9.68
CA VAL A 592 -6.31 5.48 8.86
C VAL A 592 -6.09 5.77 7.39
N THR A 593 -6.18 4.75 6.54
CA THR A 593 -6.25 4.93 5.10
C THR A 593 -7.70 5.08 4.63
N ASN A 594 -7.89 5.58 3.41
CA ASN A 594 -9.24 5.70 2.85
C ASN A 594 -9.90 4.33 2.66
N GLU A 595 -9.15 3.33 2.20
CA GLU A 595 -9.66 1.96 2.07
C GLU A 595 -10.14 1.39 3.40
N MET A 596 -9.34 1.52 4.48
CA MET A 596 -9.70 1.03 5.81
C MET A 596 -11.01 1.65 6.28
N LEU A 597 -11.14 2.99 6.16
CA LEU A 597 -12.34 3.69 6.61
C LEU A 597 -13.56 3.36 5.74
N THR A 598 -13.38 3.21 4.43
CA THR A 598 -14.44 2.79 3.50
C THR A 598 -14.94 1.38 3.84
N ALA A 599 -14.04 0.43 4.10
CA ALA A 599 -14.40 -0.94 4.49
C ALA A 599 -15.13 -1.00 5.85
N ALA A 600 -14.74 -0.15 6.78
CA ALA A 600 -15.42 -0.01 8.07
C ALA A 600 -16.87 0.45 7.90
N PHE A 601 -17.13 1.46 7.07
CA PHE A 601 -18.49 1.91 6.76
C PHE A 601 -19.26 0.89 5.92
N ALA A 602 -18.60 0.21 4.99
CA ALA A 602 -19.18 -0.89 4.21
C ALA A 602 -19.73 -2.01 5.11
N SER A 603 -19.12 -2.27 6.26
CA SER A 603 -19.64 -3.26 7.20
C SER A 603 -20.97 -2.86 7.85
N ILE A 604 -21.17 -1.55 8.09
CA ILE A 604 -22.46 -1.02 8.58
C ILE A 604 -23.51 -1.19 7.49
N ALA A 605 -23.19 -0.79 6.25
CA ALA A 605 -24.06 -0.97 5.09
C ALA A 605 -24.43 -2.43 4.82
N ASN A 606 -23.55 -3.36 5.22
CA ASN A 606 -23.69 -4.80 5.03
C ASN A 606 -24.17 -5.50 6.30
N ASP A 607 -25.21 -4.97 6.93
CA ASP A 607 -25.89 -5.63 8.08
C ASP A 607 -24.98 -5.92 9.29
N GLY A 608 -23.91 -5.11 9.47
CA GLY A 608 -22.90 -5.30 10.51
C GLY A 608 -21.91 -6.43 10.25
N ILE A 609 -21.76 -6.85 9.01
CA ILE A 609 -20.83 -7.89 8.56
C ILE A 609 -19.63 -7.25 7.86
N TYR A 610 -18.44 -7.36 8.46
CA TYR A 610 -17.20 -6.90 7.86
C TYR A 610 -16.73 -7.86 6.78
N GLN A 611 -16.30 -7.30 5.66
CA GLN A 611 -15.65 -7.98 4.55
C GLN A 611 -14.31 -7.29 4.26
N LYS A 612 -13.23 -8.07 4.21
CA LYS A 612 -11.93 -7.53 3.84
C LYS A 612 -11.94 -7.06 2.39
N PRO A 613 -11.46 -5.84 2.08
CA PRO A 613 -11.32 -5.37 0.71
C PRO A 613 -10.53 -6.35 -0.16
N THR A 614 -11.00 -6.61 -1.36
CA THR A 614 -10.33 -7.48 -2.33
C THR A 614 -10.34 -6.87 -3.72
N TYR A 615 -9.22 -7.04 -4.44
CA TYR A 615 -8.97 -6.49 -5.78
C TYR A 615 -8.99 -7.55 -6.87
N TYR A 616 -9.08 -8.84 -6.52
CA TYR A 616 -9.20 -9.92 -7.49
C TYR A 616 -10.18 -10.99 -6.99
N THR A 617 -10.78 -11.72 -7.93
CA THR A 617 -11.65 -12.87 -7.63
C THR A 617 -10.87 -14.19 -7.69
N LYS A 618 -10.03 -14.35 -8.71
CA LYS A 618 -9.20 -15.53 -8.92
C LYS A 618 -7.94 -15.20 -9.71
N VAL A 619 -6.93 -16.03 -9.51
CA VAL A 619 -5.70 -16.05 -10.30
C VAL A 619 -5.54 -17.46 -10.86
N LEU A 620 -5.45 -17.57 -12.17
CA LEU A 620 -5.19 -18.85 -12.85
C LEU A 620 -3.73 -18.92 -13.25
N ASP A 621 -3.19 -20.14 -13.23
CA ASP A 621 -1.90 -20.42 -13.86
C ASP A 621 -2.03 -20.47 -15.39
N ARG A 622 -0.93 -20.65 -16.09
CA ARG A 622 -0.88 -20.75 -17.56
C ARG A 622 -1.74 -21.89 -18.12
N GLN A 623 -1.94 -22.96 -17.36
CA GLN A 623 -2.73 -24.13 -17.74
C GLN A 623 -4.24 -23.92 -17.47
N GLY A 624 -4.61 -22.81 -16.86
CA GLY A 624 -5.99 -22.48 -16.49
C GLY A 624 -6.42 -23.07 -15.14
N ASN A 625 -5.50 -23.61 -14.34
CA ASN A 625 -5.82 -24.07 -12.99
C ASN A 625 -5.89 -22.87 -12.03
N ILE A 626 -6.75 -22.97 -11.03
CA ILE A 626 -6.85 -21.95 -9.99
C ILE A 626 -5.61 -22.02 -9.09
N LEU A 627 -4.81 -20.94 -9.11
CA LEU A 627 -3.65 -20.75 -8.24
C LEU A 627 -4.04 -20.06 -6.93
N LEU A 628 -4.83 -18.98 -7.02
CA LEU A 628 -5.39 -18.26 -5.90
C LEU A 628 -6.88 -17.99 -6.18
N GLU A 629 -7.67 -18.02 -5.12
CA GLU A 629 -9.08 -17.63 -5.14
C GLU A 629 -9.36 -16.74 -3.93
N SER A 630 -10.07 -15.65 -4.18
CA SER A 630 -10.51 -14.75 -3.11
C SER A 630 -11.86 -15.25 -2.60
N VAL A 631 -11.86 -15.81 -1.41
CA VAL A 631 -13.10 -16.21 -0.73
C VAL A 631 -13.45 -15.08 0.24
N PRO A 632 -14.64 -14.45 0.11
CA PRO A 632 -15.08 -13.41 1.03
C PRO A 632 -15.07 -13.90 2.49
N SER A 633 -14.33 -13.22 3.35
CA SER A 633 -14.33 -13.50 4.78
C SER A 633 -15.44 -12.70 5.43
N GLN A 634 -16.54 -13.37 5.82
CA GLN A 634 -17.69 -12.74 6.44
C GLN A 634 -17.57 -12.83 7.97
N THR A 635 -17.39 -11.69 8.63
CA THR A 635 -17.33 -11.61 10.08
C THR A 635 -18.37 -10.61 10.58
N ARG A 636 -19.37 -11.08 11.34
CA ARG A 636 -20.30 -10.15 11.99
C ARG A 636 -19.57 -9.45 13.14
N ILE A 637 -19.49 -8.13 13.06
CA ILE A 637 -18.77 -7.29 14.01
C ILE A 637 -19.69 -6.47 14.91
N ILE A 638 -20.90 -6.15 14.44
CA ILE A 638 -21.97 -5.53 15.24
C ILE A 638 -23.31 -6.21 14.93
N LYS A 639 -24.30 -5.99 15.78
CA LYS A 639 -25.65 -6.50 15.59
C LYS A 639 -26.28 -5.86 14.36
N SER A 640 -27.19 -6.59 13.69
CA SER A 640 -27.99 -6.08 12.58
C SER A 640 -28.81 -4.84 12.98
N SER A 641 -29.43 -4.87 14.15
CA SER A 641 -30.19 -3.74 14.70
C SER A 641 -29.31 -2.50 14.94
N SER A 642 -28.06 -2.69 15.39
CA SER A 642 -27.10 -1.58 15.58
C SER A 642 -26.69 -0.97 14.25
N ALA A 643 -26.43 -1.80 13.22
CA ALA A 643 -26.13 -1.35 11.86
C ALA A 643 -27.32 -0.57 11.25
N ALA A 644 -28.54 -1.08 11.44
CA ALA A 644 -29.77 -0.42 10.98
C ALA A 644 -29.98 0.95 11.64
N LEU A 645 -29.75 1.04 12.96
CA LEU A 645 -29.89 2.30 13.70
C LEU A 645 -28.84 3.33 13.26
N LEU A 646 -27.58 2.92 13.13
CA LEU A 646 -26.52 3.81 12.63
C LEU A 646 -26.82 4.29 11.22
N THR A 647 -27.27 3.41 10.34
CA THR A 647 -27.65 3.77 8.97
C THR A 647 -28.77 4.78 8.95
N SER A 648 -29.86 4.54 9.72
CA SER A 648 -30.97 5.48 9.84
C SER A 648 -30.54 6.88 10.33
N ALA A 649 -29.60 6.95 11.28
CA ALA A 649 -29.06 8.25 11.74
C ALA A 649 -28.15 8.91 10.69
N MET A 650 -27.41 8.10 9.89
CA MET A 650 -26.54 8.60 8.82
C MET A 650 -27.30 8.98 7.54
N GLU A 651 -28.53 8.48 7.32
CA GLU A 651 -29.45 9.01 6.31
C GLU A 651 -29.78 10.48 6.60
N ASP A 652 -30.01 10.83 7.88
CA ASP A 652 -30.28 12.21 8.29
C ASP A 652 -29.12 13.15 8.06
N VAL A 653 -27.86 12.67 8.04
CA VAL A 653 -26.68 13.47 7.69
C VAL A 653 -26.80 14.06 6.28
N ILE A 654 -27.48 13.36 5.37
CA ILE A 654 -27.65 13.76 3.97
C ILE A 654 -29.01 14.44 3.76
N SER A 655 -30.09 13.91 4.33
CA SER A 655 -31.48 14.25 3.97
C SER A 655 -32.20 15.15 4.96
N SER A 656 -31.75 15.30 6.21
CA SER A 656 -32.48 16.03 7.24
C SER A 656 -32.69 17.51 6.92
N ASP A 657 -33.87 18.02 7.30
CA ASP A 657 -34.33 19.40 7.07
C ASP A 657 -35.00 19.97 8.33
N SER A 658 -34.21 20.17 9.41
CA SER A 658 -34.76 20.72 10.66
C SER A 658 -34.61 22.23 10.75
N SER A 659 -35.75 22.94 10.75
CA SER A 659 -35.77 24.42 10.90
C SER A 659 -35.15 24.90 12.22
N TYR A 660 -35.17 24.08 13.28
CA TYR A 660 -34.55 24.41 14.56
C TYR A 660 -33.03 24.63 14.46
N TYR A 661 -32.33 23.80 13.70
CA TYR A 661 -30.87 23.95 13.53
C TYR A 661 -30.54 25.05 12.51
N TYR A 662 -31.32 25.15 11.44
CA TYR A 662 -31.12 26.14 10.40
C TYR A 662 -31.16 27.60 10.93
N GLN A 663 -31.98 27.90 11.96
CA GLN A 663 -32.01 29.25 12.55
C GLN A 663 -30.66 29.65 13.17
N TYR A 664 -29.81 28.70 13.54
CA TYR A 664 -28.45 28.92 14.06
C TYR A 664 -27.38 28.76 12.99
N GLY A 665 -27.74 28.60 11.74
CA GLY A 665 -26.79 28.37 10.64
C GLY A 665 -26.18 26.98 10.65
N ILE A 666 -26.78 26.03 11.36
CA ILE A 666 -26.31 24.65 11.48
C ILE A 666 -27.09 23.77 10.49
N THR A 667 -26.36 23.12 9.59
CA THR A 667 -26.89 22.23 8.56
C THR A 667 -26.37 20.82 8.73
N PRO A 668 -27.11 19.80 8.25
CA PRO A 668 -26.57 18.44 8.16
C PRO A 668 -25.27 18.42 7.36
N THR A 669 -24.25 17.75 7.87
CA THR A 669 -22.89 17.90 7.34
C THR A 669 -22.66 17.22 5.99
N GLY A 670 -23.58 16.36 5.55
CA GLY A 670 -23.60 15.69 4.25
C GLY A 670 -24.64 16.24 3.26
N LYS A 671 -25.25 17.37 3.50
CA LYS A 671 -26.34 17.91 2.64
C LYS A 671 -25.95 18.05 1.17
N LEU A 672 -24.69 18.36 0.87
CA LEU A 672 -24.17 18.45 -0.50
C LEU A 672 -24.01 17.07 -1.19
N CYS A 673 -24.08 15.99 -0.43
CA CYS A 673 -23.96 14.63 -0.96
C CYS A 673 -25.29 14.02 -1.38
N GLN A 674 -26.40 14.76 -1.31
CA GLN A 674 -27.71 14.25 -1.67
C GLN A 674 -27.81 13.91 -3.16
N VAL A 675 -28.36 12.72 -3.45
CA VAL A 675 -28.74 12.27 -4.80
C VAL A 675 -30.23 11.92 -4.76
N ASP A 676 -31.06 12.66 -5.50
CA ASP A 676 -32.52 12.57 -5.41
C ASP A 676 -33.08 11.20 -5.84
N SER A 677 -32.33 10.45 -6.65
CA SER A 677 -32.74 9.15 -7.18
C SER A 677 -32.33 7.96 -6.31
N MET A 678 -31.66 8.17 -5.16
CA MET A 678 -31.09 7.07 -4.37
C MET A 678 -31.11 7.37 -2.86
N THR A 679 -31.51 6.36 -2.08
CA THR A 679 -31.37 6.37 -0.62
C THR A 679 -29.88 6.25 -0.24
N LEU A 680 -29.39 7.23 0.53
CA LEU A 680 -27.98 7.35 0.89
C LEU A 680 -27.83 7.60 2.38
N ALA A 681 -26.80 6.99 2.97
CA ALA A 681 -26.35 7.26 4.33
C ALA A 681 -24.86 7.61 4.32
N GLY A 682 -24.39 8.45 5.24
CA GLY A 682 -22.98 8.82 5.26
C GLY A 682 -22.54 9.69 6.41
N LYS A 683 -21.24 10.00 6.48
CA LYS A 683 -20.64 10.81 7.52
C LYS A 683 -19.46 11.63 6.98
N SER A 684 -19.42 12.90 7.34
CA SER A 684 -18.28 13.76 7.08
C SER A 684 -17.19 13.59 8.14
N GLY A 685 -15.94 13.79 7.75
CA GLY A 685 -14.79 13.92 8.63
C GLY A 685 -14.01 15.20 8.28
N THR A 686 -13.58 15.94 9.30
CA THR A 686 -12.68 17.08 9.13
C THR A 686 -11.78 17.16 10.33
N THR A 687 -10.47 17.28 10.11
CA THR A 687 -9.53 17.50 11.20
C THR A 687 -9.67 18.92 11.75
N THR A 688 -9.34 19.12 13.03
CA THR A 688 -9.46 20.45 13.67
C THR A 688 -8.58 21.49 13.00
N SER A 689 -7.42 21.07 12.47
CA SER A 689 -6.54 21.94 11.67
C SER A 689 -7.14 22.28 10.30
N GLY A 690 -8.09 21.48 9.79
CA GLY A 690 -8.61 21.62 8.43
C GLY A 690 -7.60 21.15 7.36
N SER A 691 -6.64 20.30 7.71
CA SER A 691 -5.68 19.73 6.76
C SER A 691 -6.23 18.53 6.00
N ASP A 692 -7.17 17.80 6.59
CA ASP A 692 -7.81 16.62 6.01
C ASP A 692 -9.33 16.77 6.03
N VAL A 693 -9.96 16.48 4.90
CA VAL A 693 -11.41 16.44 4.75
C VAL A 693 -11.85 15.11 4.15
N TRP A 694 -12.94 14.58 4.69
CA TRP A 694 -13.45 13.26 4.35
C TRP A 694 -14.96 13.26 4.15
N PHE A 695 -15.43 12.38 3.29
CA PHE A 695 -16.81 11.94 3.31
C PHE A 695 -16.87 10.44 2.99
N ILE A 696 -17.48 9.67 3.88
CA ILE A 696 -17.71 8.26 3.66
C ILE A 696 -19.22 8.03 3.70
N GLY A 697 -19.76 7.48 2.64
CA GLY A 697 -21.20 7.22 2.54
C GLY A 697 -21.49 6.03 1.63
N TYR A 698 -22.71 5.55 1.69
CA TYR A 698 -23.13 4.37 0.97
C TYR A 698 -24.59 4.42 0.54
N SER A 699 -24.88 3.67 -0.49
CA SER A 699 -26.22 3.28 -0.93
C SER A 699 -26.45 1.80 -0.58
N PRO A 700 -27.64 1.23 -0.88
CA PRO A 700 -27.83 -0.22 -0.81
C PRO A 700 -26.99 -1.05 -1.79
N TYR A 701 -26.19 -0.41 -2.64
CA TYR A 701 -25.35 -1.06 -3.66
C TYR A 701 -23.84 -0.93 -3.38
N TYR A 702 -23.38 0.29 -3.10
CA TYR A 702 -21.97 0.62 -3.00
C TYR A 702 -21.66 1.54 -1.82
N THR A 703 -20.49 1.33 -1.23
CA THR A 703 -19.87 2.25 -0.27
C THR A 703 -18.76 3.02 -0.96
N CYS A 704 -18.77 4.34 -0.84
CA CYS A 704 -17.76 5.23 -1.40
C CYS A 704 -17.13 6.10 -0.31
N GLY A 705 -15.79 6.04 -0.22
CA GLY A 705 -15.01 6.93 0.65
C GLY A 705 -14.17 7.88 -0.18
N ILE A 706 -14.17 9.16 0.20
CA ILE A 706 -13.33 10.21 -0.38
C ILE A 706 -12.53 10.91 0.71
N TRP A 707 -11.25 11.12 0.44
CA TRP A 707 -10.33 11.95 1.24
C TRP A 707 -9.71 13.02 0.36
N SER A 708 -9.54 14.23 0.89
CA SER A 708 -8.75 15.26 0.25
C SER A 708 -7.91 16.06 1.25
N GLY A 709 -6.72 16.49 0.80
CA GLY A 709 -5.75 17.24 1.59
C GLY A 709 -4.47 17.50 0.80
N TYR A 710 -3.53 18.18 1.43
CA TYR A 710 -2.18 18.37 0.89
C TYR A 710 -1.25 17.27 1.40
N ASP A 711 -0.29 16.86 0.57
CA ASP A 711 0.69 15.84 0.97
C ASP A 711 1.53 16.29 2.18
N ASP A 712 1.84 17.56 2.29
CA ASP A 712 2.57 18.19 3.41
C ASP A 712 1.68 18.61 4.59
N SER A 713 0.42 18.22 4.60
CA SER A 713 -0.57 18.54 5.63
C SER A 713 -0.85 20.05 5.78
N LYS A 714 -0.65 20.84 4.73
CA LYS A 714 -1.09 22.23 4.68
C LYS A 714 -2.60 22.32 4.91
N VAL A 715 -3.01 23.35 5.64
CA VAL A 715 -4.41 23.60 5.92
C VAL A 715 -5.16 23.96 4.63
N LEU A 716 -6.26 23.27 4.36
CA LEU A 716 -7.20 23.65 3.30
C LEU A 716 -7.91 24.96 3.68
N SER A 717 -8.36 25.72 2.69
CA SER A 717 -9.10 26.95 2.97
C SER A 717 -10.38 26.65 3.75
N THR A 718 -10.70 27.49 4.73
CA THR A 718 -11.91 27.34 5.56
C THR A 718 -13.17 27.23 4.70
N GLY A 719 -14.05 26.28 5.03
CA GLY A 719 -15.29 26.04 4.31
C GLY A 719 -15.13 25.32 2.96
N THR A 720 -14.00 24.60 2.77
CA THR A 720 -13.77 23.76 1.59
C THR A 720 -14.67 22.52 1.64
N GLU A 721 -15.51 22.35 0.62
CA GLU A 721 -16.50 21.24 0.54
C GLU A 721 -16.52 20.54 -0.83
N TYR A 722 -15.56 20.82 -1.72
CA TYR A 722 -15.53 20.27 -3.07
C TYR A 722 -15.49 18.73 -3.08
N HIS A 723 -14.82 18.10 -2.10
CA HIS A 723 -14.79 16.66 -1.95
C HIS A 723 -16.19 16.04 -1.83
N LYS A 724 -17.13 16.71 -1.13
CA LYS A 724 -18.52 16.26 -1.04
C LYS A 724 -19.25 16.37 -2.37
N THR A 725 -18.97 17.43 -3.12
CA THR A 725 -19.54 17.62 -4.47
C THR A 725 -19.01 16.58 -5.45
N ILE A 726 -17.70 16.24 -5.37
CA ILE A 726 -17.10 15.15 -6.18
C ILE A 726 -17.72 13.80 -5.79
N TRP A 727 -17.83 13.52 -4.50
CA TRP A 727 -18.49 12.31 -4.00
C TRP A 727 -19.93 12.19 -4.53
N GLN A 728 -20.70 13.28 -4.44
CA GLN A 728 -22.07 13.34 -4.92
C GLN A 728 -22.16 13.06 -6.43
N LYS A 729 -21.28 13.63 -7.24
CA LYS A 729 -21.25 13.39 -8.69
C LYS A 729 -20.89 11.94 -9.02
N ILE A 730 -19.91 11.37 -8.32
CA ILE A 730 -19.55 9.96 -8.49
C ILE A 730 -20.76 9.09 -8.16
N MET A 731 -21.37 9.27 -6.98
CA MET A 731 -22.52 8.46 -6.57
C MET A 731 -23.74 8.66 -7.48
N ALA A 732 -24.02 9.87 -7.93
CA ALA A 732 -25.12 10.11 -8.87
C ALA A 732 -24.91 9.36 -10.20
N ARG A 733 -23.70 9.38 -10.73
CA ARG A 733 -23.37 8.74 -12.01
C ARG A 733 -23.37 7.22 -11.94
N ILE A 734 -22.79 6.64 -10.88
CA ILE A 734 -22.76 5.16 -10.74
C ILE A 734 -24.14 4.55 -10.46
N HIS A 735 -25.11 5.36 -10.05
CA HIS A 735 -26.48 4.91 -9.78
C HIS A 735 -27.51 5.30 -10.88
N THR A 736 -27.04 5.86 -12.02
CA THR A 736 -27.94 6.36 -13.07
C THR A 736 -28.94 5.31 -13.57
N ASP A 737 -28.48 4.05 -13.70
CA ASP A 737 -29.28 2.94 -14.23
C ASP A 737 -29.72 1.95 -13.13
N LEU A 738 -29.57 2.31 -11.85
CA LEU A 738 -29.97 1.48 -10.73
C LEU A 738 -31.27 1.96 -10.11
N ASP A 739 -32.17 1.02 -9.81
CA ASP A 739 -33.41 1.31 -9.11
C ASP A 739 -33.14 1.79 -7.67
N ASN A 740 -33.88 2.80 -7.21
CA ASN A 740 -33.85 3.14 -5.79
C ASN A 740 -34.44 2.01 -4.96
N LYS A 741 -33.78 1.66 -3.89
CA LYS A 741 -34.26 0.71 -2.88
C LYS A 741 -33.81 1.15 -1.48
N ASP A 742 -34.56 0.70 -0.47
CA ASP A 742 -34.20 0.93 0.92
C ASP A 742 -33.11 -0.05 1.38
N PHE A 743 -32.41 0.32 2.45
CA PHE A 743 -31.49 -0.59 3.13
C PHE A 743 -32.25 -1.77 3.75
N VAL A 744 -31.65 -2.95 3.68
CA VAL A 744 -32.24 -4.18 4.22
C VAL A 744 -31.36 -4.73 5.34
N PHE A 745 -31.96 -4.89 6.52
CA PHE A 745 -31.31 -5.46 7.69
C PHE A 745 -32.09 -6.68 8.18
N THR A 746 -31.38 -7.62 8.84
CA THR A 746 -32.00 -8.88 9.30
C THR A 746 -32.89 -8.68 10.51
N ASP A 747 -32.57 -7.72 11.40
CA ASP A 747 -33.37 -7.40 12.58
C ASP A 747 -34.44 -6.38 12.26
N GLU A 748 -35.68 -6.63 12.70
CA GLU A 748 -36.76 -5.63 12.66
C GLU A 748 -36.55 -4.61 13.80
N LEU A 749 -36.81 -3.31 13.51
CA LEU A 749 -36.74 -2.25 14.48
C LEU A 749 -38.13 -1.95 15.07
N GLU A 750 -38.16 -1.59 16.34
CA GLU A 750 -39.34 -0.98 16.98
C GLU A 750 -39.33 0.53 16.79
N SER A 751 -40.48 1.17 16.89
CA SER A 751 -40.56 2.63 16.81
C SER A 751 -41.43 3.21 17.93
N ALA A 752 -41.06 4.40 18.41
CA ALA A 752 -41.82 5.13 19.44
C ALA A 752 -41.75 6.65 19.19
N LYS A 753 -42.82 7.34 19.58
CA LYS A 753 -42.84 8.81 19.59
C LYS A 753 -42.14 9.31 20.83
N ILE A 754 -41.04 10.01 20.64
CA ILE A 754 -40.19 10.50 21.74
C ILE A 754 -40.08 12.04 21.75
N CYS A 755 -39.66 12.52 22.91
CA CYS A 755 -39.24 13.91 23.11
C CYS A 755 -37.74 14.05 22.87
N SER A 756 -37.31 14.95 21.98
CA SER A 756 -35.88 15.13 21.63
C SER A 756 -35.00 15.59 22.81
N LYS A 757 -35.60 16.21 23.85
CA LYS A 757 -34.85 16.73 25.00
C LYS A 757 -34.63 15.70 26.12
N SER A 758 -35.53 14.71 26.24
CA SER A 758 -35.40 13.64 27.27
C SER A 758 -35.01 12.29 26.70
N GLY A 759 -35.23 12.03 25.39
CA GLY A 759 -35.11 10.71 24.78
C GLY A 759 -36.19 9.72 25.22
N LEU A 760 -37.17 10.15 26.01
CA LEU A 760 -38.27 9.33 26.56
C LEU A 760 -39.58 9.58 25.77
N LEU A 761 -40.61 8.78 26.03
CA LEU A 761 -41.91 8.92 25.39
C LEU A 761 -42.45 10.36 25.53
N ALA A 762 -42.91 10.92 24.43
CA ALA A 762 -43.42 12.27 24.43
C ALA A 762 -44.76 12.38 25.18
N VAL A 763 -44.96 13.48 25.90
CA VAL A 763 -46.23 13.83 26.55
C VAL A 763 -46.99 14.78 25.68
N ASP A 764 -48.15 14.35 25.17
CA ASP A 764 -49.02 15.19 24.32
C ASP A 764 -49.47 16.47 25.05
N GLY A 765 -49.50 17.60 24.33
CA GLY A 765 -49.83 18.91 24.86
C GLY A 765 -48.71 19.55 25.70
N VAL A 766 -47.65 18.79 26.02
CA VAL A 766 -46.48 19.28 26.73
C VAL A 766 -45.27 19.33 25.83
N CYS A 767 -44.77 18.19 25.38
CA CYS A 767 -43.54 18.13 24.55
C CYS A 767 -43.71 18.72 23.15
N ASN A 768 -44.94 18.73 22.60
CA ASN A 768 -45.28 19.31 21.30
C ASN A 768 -45.81 20.77 21.41
N SER A 769 -45.72 21.40 22.60
CA SER A 769 -46.08 22.80 22.80
C SER A 769 -45.06 23.72 22.11
N SER A 770 -45.57 24.84 21.52
CA SER A 770 -44.68 25.82 20.88
C SER A 770 -43.71 26.51 21.86
N SER A 771 -43.96 26.35 23.18
CA SER A 771 -43.09 26.87 24.24
C SER A 771 -42.15 25.83 24.82
N SER A 772 -42.06 24.64 24.26
CA SER A 772 -41.30 23.52 24.83
C SER A 772 -39.85 23.37 24.37
N ASN A 773 -39.44 24.08 23.34
CA ASN A 773 -38.13 23.90 22.67
C ASN A 773 -37.81 22.42 22.35
N ALA A 774 -38.84 21.59 22.21
CA ALA A 774 -38.67 20.19 21.88
C ALA A 774 -39.20 19.86 20.49
N CYS A 775 -38.64 18.86 19.88
CA CYS A 775 -39.20 18.22 18.71
C CYS A 775 -39.76 16.85 19.13
N VAL A 776 -41.00 16.58 18.82
CA VAL A 776 -41.61 15.26 18.99
C VAL A 776 -41.54 14.56 17.62
N TYR A 777 -40.87 13.43 17.57
CA TYR A 777 -40.69 12.66 16.33
C TYR A 777 -40.72 11.16 16.64
N THR A 778 -40.82 10.37 15.58
CA THR A 778 -40.72 8.91 15.68
C THR A 778 -39.26 8.51 15.62
N GLU A 779 -38.78 7.82 16.64
CA GLU A 779 -37.44 7.25 16.73
C GLU A 779 -37.50 5.73 16.60
N TYR A 780 -36.42 5.12 16.07
CA TYR A 780 -36.27 3.71 15.92
C TYR A 780 -35.40 3.10 17.03
N PHE A 781 -35.70 1.88 17.42
CA PHE A 781 -35.05 1.18 18.53
C PHE A 781 -34.81 -0.29 18.16
N ALA A 782 -33.73 -0.86 18.70
CA ALA A 782 -33.56 -2.31 18.69
C ALA A 782 -34.69 -2.97 19.53
N PRO A 783 -35.10 -4.19 19.21
CA PRO A 783 -36.19 -4.87 19.93
C PRO A 783 -36.03 -4.87 21.44
N GLY A 784 -37.03 -4.38 22.16
CA GLY A 784 -37.04 -4.29 23.61
C GLY A 784 -36.26 -3.14 24.21
N THR A 785 -35.70 -2.21 23.42
CA THR A 785 -34.97 -1.04 23.93
C THR A 785 -35.74 0.29 23.83
N ALA A 786 -36.95 0.27 23.29
CA ALA A 786 -37.80 1.45 23.28
C ALA A 786 -38.15 1.91 24.72
N PRO A 787 -38.16 3.24 24.99
CA PRO A 787 -38.43 3.75 26.30
C PRO A 787 -39.89 3.43 26.74
N THR A 788 -40.05 3.08 27.97
CA THR A 788 -41.38 2.83 28.60
C THR A 788 -41.82 3.99 29.47
N SER A 789 -40.94 4.89 29.85
CA SER A 789 -41.21 6.08 30.68
C SER A 789 -41.49 7.30 29.80
N TYR A 790 -42.33 8.19 30.30
CA TYR A 790 -42.63 9.48 29.66
C TYR A 790 -41.62 10.56 30.02
N CYS A 791 -41.56 11.58 29.17
CA CYS A 791 -40.67 12.74 29.31
C CYS A 791 -40.69 13.33 30.75
N ASP A 792 -39.54 13.43 31.36
CA ASP A 792 -39.29 13.98 32.69
C ASP A 792 -38.65 15.36 32.67
N ARG A 793 -38.27 15.84 31.46
CA ARG A 793 -37.63 17.14 31.28
C ARG A 793 -38.62 18.29 31.11
N HIS A 794 -39.80 18.03 30.56
CA HIS A 794 -40.82 19.05 30.37
C HIS A 794 -41.91 19.00 31.43
N TYR A 795 -42.28 20.17 31.93
CA TYR A 795 -43.42 20.29 32.84
C TYR A 795 -44.23 21.52 32.50
N ALA A 796 -45.51 21.43 32.69
CA ALA A 796 -46.46 22.49 32.41
C ALA A 796 -46.88 23.23 33.68
N LEU A 797 -46.89 24.53 33.67
CA LEU A 797 -47.41 25.39 34.73
C LEU A 797 -48.58 26.19 34.21
N ARG A 798 -49.60 26.37 35.03
CA ARG A 798 -50.72 27.30 34.80
C ARG A 798 -50.26 28.69 35.14
N ILE A 799 -50.23 29.59 34.17
CA ILE A 799 -49.80 30.98 34.33
C ILE A 799 -51.01 31.89 34.15
N CYS A 800 -51.21 32.83 35.10
CA CYS A 800 -52.20 33.88 34.94
C CYS A 800 -51.64 34.95 33.95
N THR A 801 -52.36 35.23 32.87
CA THR A 801 -51.98 36.16 31.79
C THR A 801 -51.93 37.59 32.26
N GLU A 802 -52.70 37.96 33.26
CA GLU A 802 -52.78 39.33 33.79
C GLU A 802 -51.60 39.61 34.78
N SER A 803 -51.23 38.66 35.61
CA SER A 803 -50.12 38.87 36.58
C SER A 803 -48.78 38.38 36.07
N GLY A 804 -48.75 37.49 35.08
CA GLY A 804 -47.56 36.79 34.65
C GLY A 804 -47.05 35.80 35.66
N LYS A 805 -47.79 35.49 36.74
CA LYS A 805 -47.41 34.63 37.88
C LYS A 805 -48.12 33.29 37.78
N SER A 806 -47.71 32.31 38.61
CA SER A 806 -48.41 31.02 38.71
C SER A 806 -49.88 31.23 39.04
N ALA A 807 -50.79 30.65 38.28
CA ALA A 807 -52.23 30.77 38.48
C ALA A 807 -52.66 30.09 39.76
N THR A 808 -53.55 30.76 40.47
CA THR A 808 -54.23 30.21 41.64
C THR A 808 -55.64 29.68 41.28
N LYS A 809 -56.30 28.99 42.21
CA LYS A 809 -57.70 28.55 42.03
C LYS A 809 -58.68 29.72 41.85
N TYR A 810 -58.26 30.96 42.05
CA TYR A 810 -59.08 32.16 41.94
C TYR A 810 -58.95 32.89 40.60
N CYS A 811 -57.98 32.42 39.78
CA CYS A 811 -57.80 32.97 38.45
C CYS A 811 -58.94 32.52 37.51
N PRO A 812 -59.64 33.42 36.78
CA PRO A 812 -60.59 33.04 35.75
C PRO A 812 -59.93 32.14 34.69
N ASP A 813 -60.67 31.13 34.21
CA ASP A 813 -60.09 30.16 33.23
C ASP A 813 -59.65 30.85 31.89
N ASP A 814 -60.31 31.95 31.52
CA ASP A 814 -59.93 32.76 30.35
C ASP A 814 -58.65 33.60 30.54
N SER A 815 -58.25 33.82 31.77
CA SER A 815 -57.00 34.50 32.17
C SER A 815 -55.87 33.49 32.49
N VAL A 816 -56.07 32.20 32.24
CA VAL A 816 -55.06 31.19 32.54
C VAL A 816 -54.57 30.52 31.25
N VAL A 817 -53.28 30.55 31.03
CA VAL A 817 -52.63 29.83 29.96
C VAL A 817 -51.70 28.74 30.52
N GLN A 818 -51.61 27.61 29.86
CA GLN A 818 -50.62 26.63 30.16
C GLN A 818 -49.30 27.01 29.44
N ARG A 819 -48.21 27.17 30.20
CA ARG A 819 -46.86 27.35 29.70
C ARG A 819 -46.03 26.15 30.06
N VAL A 820 -45.26 25.68 29.08
CA VAL A 820 -44.32 24.56 29.26
C VAL A 820 -42.95 25.11 29.51
N TYR A 821 -42.25 24.56 30.46
CA TYR A 821 -40.89 24.87 30.85
C TYR A 821 -40.02 23.62 30.78
N LEU A 822 -38.71 23.83 30.60
CA LEU A 822 -37.72 22.75 30.57
C LEU A 822 -36.99 22.65 31.91
N HIS A 823 -36.83 21.43 32.42
CA HIS A 823 -36.00 21.15 33.58
C HIS A 823 -34.59 20.83 33.07
N ILE A 824 -33.58 21.55 33.57
CA ILE A 824 -32.15 21.30 33.31
C ILE A 824 -31.56 20.90 34.68
N ASP A 825 -30.78 19.80 34.70
CA ASP A 825 -30.10 19.35 35.91
C ASP A 825 -29.12 20.41 36.40
N ASP A 826 -28.96 20.55 37.76
CA ASP A 826 -28.09 21.58 38.33
C ASP A 826 -26.63 21.45 37.89
N SER A 827 -26.14 20.27 37.62
CA SER A 827 -24.79 20.02 37.08
C SER A 827 -24.64 20.55 35.66
N ASP A 828 -25.68 20.39 34.84
CA ASP A 828 -25.69 20.84 33.43
C ASP A 828 -25.89 22.37 33.40
N LEU A 829 -26.76 22.91 34.24
CA LEU A 829 -27.00 24.34 34.35
C LEU A 829 -25.72 25.12 34.78
N SER A 830 -24.89 24.50 35.61
CA SER A 830 -23.60 25.08 36.03
C SER A 830 -22.53 25.09 34.95
N SER A 831 -22.69 24.31 33.85
CA SER A 831 -21.71 24.22 32.79
C SER A 831 -21.73 25.38 31.80
N GLY A 832 -22.80 26.20 31.77
CA GLY A 832 -22.87 27.40 30.94
C GLY A 832 -24.23 27.64 30.31
N THR A 833 -24.38 28.80 29.67
CA THR A 833 -25.63 29.19 28.99
C THR A 833 -25.78 28.46 27.65
N THR A 834 -26.98 27.93 27.41
CA THR A 834 -27.35 27.24 26.17
C THR A 834 -28.70 27.77 25.66
N THR A 835 -29.11 27.36 24.47
CA THR A 835 -30.44 27.71 23.93
C THR A 835 -31.58 27.16 24.81
N ASP A 836 -31.36 26.10 25.58
CA ASP A 836 -32.34 25.54 26.49
C ASP A 836 -32.57 26.43 27.72
N SER A 837 -31.62 27.32 28.05
CA SER A 837 -31.75 28.26 29.20
C SER A 837 -32.92 29.24 29.07
N ASP A 838 -33.36 29.54 27.85
CA ASP A 838 -34.48 30.41 27.57
C ASP A 838 -35.84 29.79 27.96
N TYR A 839 -35.88 28.50 28.18
CA TYR A 839 -37.09 27.71 28.50
C TYR A 839 -37.17 27.31 29.98
N LEU A 840 -36.30 27.85 30.82
CA LEU A 840 -36.38 27.66 32.26
C LEU A 840 -37.56 28.46 32.86
N ALA A 841 -38.21 27.90 33.86
CA ALA A 841 -39.14 28.68 34.65
C ALA A 841 -38.42 29.82 35.40
N PRO A 842 -39.01 30.96 35.55
CA PRO A 842 -38.45 32.06 36.35
C PRO A 842 -38.16 31.56 37.78
N SER A 843 -36.96 31.80 38.29
CA SER A 843 -36.50 31.33 39.62
C SER A 843 -37.35 31.81 40.83
N ASN A 844 -38.12 32.89 40.62
CA ASN A 844 -38.98 33.52 41.63
C ASN A 844 -40.45 33.57 41.20
N LEU A 845 -40.94 32.55 40.49
CA LEU A 845 -42.31 32.46 40.05
C LEU A 845 -43.28 32.46 41.25
N GLN A 846 -43.83 33.60 41.59
CA GLN A 846 -44.79 33.75 42.73
C GLN A 846 -46.21 33.33 42.30
N SER A 847 -47.08 33.05 43.25
CA SER A 847 -48.52 32.85 43.01
C SER A 847 -49.18 34.17 42.59
N CYS A 848 -50.19 34.09 41.75
CA CYS A 848 -50.97 35.22 41.31
C CYS A 848 -51.51 36.03 42.53
N ASP A 849 -51.20 37.30 42.50
CA ASP A 849 -51.61 38.28 43.52
C ASP A 849 -52.73 39.18 43.07
N ILE A 850 -53.15 39.10 41.81
CA ILE A 850 -54.31 39.92 41.25
C ILE A 850 -55.60 39.20 41.63
N HIS A 851 -55.68 37.91 41.43
CA HIS A 851 -56.90 37.13 41.70
C HIS A 851 -56.76 36.42 43.04
N THR A 852 -57.51 37.04 44.03
CA THR A 852 -57.58 36.55 45.41
C THR A 852 -59.02 36.25 45.79
N VAL A 853 -59.27 35.76 47.00
CA VAL A 853 -60.65 35.49 47.57
C VAL A 853 -61.50 36.71 47.47
N ASP A 854 -60.93 37.94 47.56
CA ASP A 854 -61.68 39.18 47.55
C ASP A 854 -61.96 39.67 46.12
N SER A 855 -61.21 39.27 45.12
CA SER A 855 -61.41 39.60 43.69
C SER A 855 -62.48 38.77 42.99
N THR A 856 -62.98 37.71 43.63
CA THR A 856 -64.06 36.82 43.13
C THR A 856 -65.43 37.11 43.73
N ARG A 857 -65.55 38.15 44.49
CA ARG A 857 -66.81 38.64 44.99
C ARG A 857 -67.46 39.73 44.18
#